data_9d26bfbe321fd5f39d5a42f6c65727ff
#
_entry.id   9d26bfbe321fd5f39d5a42f6c65727ff
#
_cell.length_a   1.000
_cell.length_b   1.000
_cell.length_c   1.000
_cell.angle_alpha   90.00
_cell.angle_beta   90.00
_cell.angle_gamma   90.00
#
_symmetry.space_group_name_H-M   'P 1'
#
loop_
_entity.id
_entity.type
_entity.pdbx_description
1 polymer ?
#
loop_
_entity_poly.entity_id
_entity_poly.type
_entity_poly.pdbx_seq_one_letter_code
_entity_poly.pdbx_strand_id
1 'polypeptide(L)'
;MKVALIDKAPNRTKYKEYFNFDFDHYHMSSVPITKLLKKDVDLQVDLEPYDYVILVGAEAAKEYAKITSVTNMAGQLVADKFIAISNPAMLAFKPEGKPDFQRACDRIHKYMQGTLRPATEGDFKGINNTAEAREFLLEVLEKAQGYVALDTETTGLYPRDGYVLGVSISYKSKHGRYILCDAMDEECIELLQKICNTFTIVFHNMKFDYKMLAYHLGLTFDRSKVHDTMVMHYVLDETDSHGLKPLALKYTDYGDYDSELDDFKKSYCAANGMLQDDFTYDLIPFDTISRYASIDTAVTYDLFMKFWPIVQNNEKLRYVYETILVPGTLFLMDMEEVGIPISQERMAAANLYLDEEIEKAKQVVYGFEEVKRFEQDTGKIFNPNSVMQLRVVLFDYLGLSPTGKKTATGAVSTDAEVLEQLSEEHPLPAAILKVRQLGKIQNTYISKILPELDRDGRIRTNFNLIFTTSGRLSSSGKFNAQQIPRDNPIIKGCIKAPAGYKIVSQDLTTAEMYYAAVLSGDKNLQEVFSSGGDFHSTIAKMVFDLPCAVEDVKKKYGAMRQSAKAISFGILYGSGANKVSQTVSKATGEDYPVDRARDDIKSYFKKFSKLKNWLDTRKAFIEQNGYTYSFFGRKRRLPNVFSSDKGIAAHEVRSGINAEVQSLASDVNLLGAMRTADE
;
A
#
# COMPACT_ATOMS: atom_id res chain seq x y z
N MET A 1 -14.88 12.56 38.65
CA MET A 1 -14.02 12.48 37.45
C MET A 1 -14.12 13.81 36.73
N LYS A 2 -13.00 14.47 36.51
CA LYS A 2 -12.90 15.78 35.91
C LYS A 2 -12.18 15.67 34.56
N VAL A 3 -12.78 16.18 33.48
CA VAL A 3 -12.26 16.02 32.13
C VAL A 3 -12.03 17.37 31.48
N ALA A 4 -10.86 17.55 30.85
CA ALA A 4 -10.58 18.70 29.98
C ALA A 4 -10.62 18.26 28.53
N LEU A 5 -11.06 19.13 27.64
CA LEU A 5 -10.97 18.99 26.19
C LEU A 5 -10.19 20.19 25.63
N ILE A 6 -9.14 19.91 24.88
CA ILE A 6 -8.27 20.96 24.30
C ILE A 6 -8.27 20.82 22.78
N ASP A 7 -8.59 21.91 22.09
CA ASP A 7 -8.42 22.03 20.64
C ASP A 7 -7.50 23.21 20.28
N LYS A 8 -7.19 23.34 18.98
CA LYS A 8 -6.22 24.34 18.49
C LYS A 8 -6.75 25.77 18.63
N ALA A 9 -7.98 26.02 18.29
CA ALA A 9 -8.57 27.34 18.24
C ALA A 9 -10.10 27.29 18.26
N PRO A 10 -10.78 28.38 18.64
CA PRO A 10 -12.23 28.45 18.59
C PRO A 10 -12.77 28.05 17.22
N ASN A 11 -13.73 27.14 17.20
CA ASN A 11 -14.37 26.59 16.02
C ASN A 11 -15.88 26.38 16.24
N ARG A 12 -16.59 25.90 15.21
CA ARG A 12 -18.05 25.66 15.26
C ARG A 12 -18.41 24.25 15.74
N THR A 13 -17.43 23.44 16.11
CA THR A 13 -17.68 22.04 16.52
C THR A 13 -18.39 22.01 17.87
N LYS A 14 -19.49 21.28 17.91
CA LYS A 14 -20.24 21.04 19.14
C LYS A 14 -19.84 19.70 19.72
N TYR A 15 -18.80 19.67 20.52
CA TYR A 15 -18.25 18.43 21.10
C TYR A 15 -19.24 17.67 21.98
N LYS A 16 -20.25 18.35 22.58
CA LYS A 16 -21.35 17.71 23.33
C LYS A 16 -22.23 16.78 22.46
N GLU A 17 -22.17 16.89 21.14
CA GLU A 17 -22.81 15.93 20.23
C GLU A 17 -22.10 14.58 20.19
N TYR A 18 -20.83 14.54 20.54
CA TYR A 18 -19.97 13.34 20.53
C TYR A 18 -19.73 12.75 21.94
N PHE A 19 -19.79 13.59 22.98
CA PHE A 19 -19.50 13.19 24.36
C PHE A 19 -20.68 13.48 25.28
N ASN A 20 -21.17 12.44 25.94
CA ASN A 20 -22.32 12.49 26.84
C ASN A 20 -21.95 12.75 28.32
N PHE A 21 -20.72 13.20 28.58
CA PHE A 21 -20.19 13.57 29.89
C PHE A 21 -19.78 15.06 29.91
N ASP A 22 -19.60 15.61 31.11
CA ASP A 22 -19.18 17.01 31.26
C ASP A 22 -17.66 17.12 31.13
N PHE A 23 -17.23 18.21 30.48
CA PHE A 23 -15.81 18.56 30.31
C PHE A 23 -15.63 20.07 30.26
N ASP A 24 -14.47 20.53 30.74
CA ASP A 24 -14.03 21.90 30.56
C ASP A 24 -13.33 22.03 29.21
N HIS A 25 -13.75 23.02 28.39
CA HIS A 25 -13.25 23.21 27.03
C HIS A 25 -12.25 24.37 26.95
N TYR A 26 -11.07 24.08 26.44
CA TYR A 26 -9.97 25.02 26.27
C TYR A 26 -9.49 25.09 24.83
N HIS A 27 -8.97 26.24 24.44
CA HIS A 27 -8.34 26.47 23.14
C HIS A 27 -6.87 26.86 23.32
N MET A 28 -5.98 26.30 22.50
CA MET A 28 -4.56 26.69 22.46
C MET A 28 -4.39 28.13 21.97
N SER A 29 -5.33 28.66 21.22
CA SER A 29 -5.33 30.04 20.71
C SER A 29 -6.73 30.63 20.70
N SER A 30 -6.84 31.92 20.99
CA SER A 30 -8.08 32.69 20.82
C SER A 30 -8.41 33.02 19.36
N VAL A 31 -7.45 32.82 18.44
CA VAL A 31 -7.58 33.15 17.01
C VAL A 31 -8.12 31.97 16.23
N PRO A 32 -9.10 32.15 15.31
CA PRO A 32 -9.58 31.09 14.44
C PRO A 32 -8.44 30.44 13.66
N ILE A 33 -8.51 29.14 13.48
CA ILE A 33 -7.47 28.29 12.84
C ILE A 33 -7.02 28.83 11.48
N THR A 34 -7.92 29.43 10.70
CA THR A 34 -7.63 30.02 9.39
C THR A 34 -6.72 31.26 9.44
N LYS A 35 -6.55 31.86 10.62
CA LYS A 35 -5.73 33.05 10.86
C LYS A 35 -4.47 32.75 11.69
N LEU A 36 -4.27 31.51 12.10
CA LEU A 36 -3.08 31.10 12.85
C LEU A 36 -1.87 31.09 11.92
N LEU A 37 -1.04 32.11 12.02
CA LEU A 37 0.36 32.07 11.59
C LEU A 37 1.11 31.23 12.63
N LYS A 38 2.03 30.37 12.16
CA LYS A 38 2.90 29.49 12.98
C LYS A 38 3.61 30.27 14.11
N LYS A 39 2.96 30.47 15.22
CA LYS A 39 3.58 30.95 16.45
C LYS A 39 3.31 29.96 17.55
N ASP A 40 4.30 29.77 18.42
CA ASP A 40 4.16 29.01 19.64
C ASP A 40 3.01 29.64 20.45
N VAL A 41 2.06 28.79 20.81
CA VAL A 41 0.90 29.21 21.59
C VAL A 41 1.07 28.58 22.96
N ASP A 42 1.18 29.43 23.95
CA ASP A 42 1.32 29.03 25.35
C ASP A 42 -0.06 28.96 25.99
N LEU A 43 -0.50 27.74 26.34
CA LEU A 43 -1.74 27.51 27.07
C LEU A 43 -1.43 27.48 28.57
N GLN A 44 -1.82 28.51 29.29
CA GLN A 44 -1.67 28.61 30.75
C GLN A 44 -2.83 27.92 31.48
N VAL A 45 -3.12 26.67 31.16
CA VAL A 45 -4.14 25.87 31.87
C VAL A 45 -3.44 24.86 32.76
N ASP A 46 -3.78 24.92 34.06
CA ASP A 46 -3.38 23.87 34.99
C ASP A 46 -4.17 22.57 34.69
N LEU A 47 -3.49 21.55 34.21
CA LEU A 47 -4.08 20.25 33.87
C LEU A 47 -4.00 19.24 35.03
N GLU A 48 -3.31 19.55 36.11
CA GLU A 48 -3.17 18.69 37.30
C GLU A 48 -4.54 18.22 37.86
N PRO A 49 -5.55 19.08 37.97
CA PRO A 49 -6.83 18.71 38.55
C PRO A 49 -7.70 17.77 37.70
N TYR A 50 -7.30 17.49 36.46
CA TYR A 50 -8.10 16.66 35.55
C TYR A 50 -7.65 15.21 35.59
N ASP A 51 -8.62 14.31 35.66
CA ASP A 51 -8.41 12.87 35.56
C ASP A 51 -8.05 12.48 34.09
N TYR A 52 -8.71 13.10 33.12
CA TYR A 52 -8.44 12.88 31.69
C TYR A 52 -8.39 14.19 30.92
N VAL A 53 -7.55 14.24 29.87
CA VAL A 53 -7.42 15.37 28.95
C VAL A 53 -7.59 14.87 27.51
N ILE A 54 -8.68 15.28 26.87
CA ILE A 54 -8.96 14.94 25.45
C ILE A 54 -8.29 15.99 24.55
N LEU A 55 -7.39 15.54 23.69
CA LEU A 55 -6.60 16.36 22.78
C LEU A 55 -7.15 16.24 21.35
N VAL A 56 -7.75 17.32 20.83
CA VAL A 56 -8.40 17.33 19.52
C VAL A 56 -7.46 17.86 18.44
N GLY A 57 -7.08 16.97 17.51
CA GLY A 57 -6.21 17.30 16.39
C GLY A 57 -4.72 17.18 16.69
N ALA A 58 -3.93 17.19 15.61
CA ALA A 58 -2.50 16.89 15.68
C ALA A 58 -1.68 17.89 16.49
N GLU A 59 -2.04 19.16 16.47
CA GLU A 59 -1.31 20.20 17.20
C GLU A 59 -1.44 20.04 18.72
N ALA A 60 -2.67 19.85 19.22
CA ALA A 60 -2.92 19.62 20.64
C ALA A 60 -2.26 18.31 21.10
N ALA A 61 -2.39 17.24 20.32
CA ALA A 61 -1.81 15.95 20.62
C ALA A 61 -0.27 15.99 20.70
N LYS A 62 0.37 16.71 19.77
CA LYS A 62 1.81 16.88 19.75
C LYS A 62 2.32 17.74 20.93
N GLU A 63 1.63 18.84 21.22
CA GLU A 63 2.05 19.77 22.25
C GLU A 63 1.99 19.16 23.66
N TYR A 64 0.86 18.57 24.02
CA TYR A 64 0.60 18.10 25.37
C TYR A 64 1.04 16.67 25.67
N ALA A 65 0.96 15.76 24.68
CA ALA A 65 1.24 14.35 24.87
C ALA A 65 2.35 13.80 23.97
N LYS A 66 3.01 14.66 23.16
CA LYS A 66 4.06 14.29 22.20
C LYS A 66 3.60 13.24 21.15
N ILE A 67 2.30 13.14 20.94
CA ILE A 67 1.70 12.22 19.96
C ILE A 67 1.92 12.78 18.55
N THR A 68 2.62 12.05 17.71
CA THR A 68 2.96 12.45 16.33
C THR A 68 1.92 12.02 15.30
N SER A 69 1.15 10.96 15.59
CA SER A 69 0.08 10.45 14.72
C SER A 69 -1.22 10.29 15.49
N VAL A 70 -2.13 11.25 15.34
CA VAL A 70 -3.46 11.16 15.95
C VAL A 70 -4.28 10.01 15.39
N THR A 71 -4.13 9.69 14.10
CA THR A 71 -4.87 8.58 13.47
C THR A 71 -4.53 7.24 14.11
N ASN A 72 -3.25 6.96 14.35
CA ASN A 72 -2.80 5.70 14.94
C ASN A 72 -3.13 5.61 16.45
N MET A 73 -3.16 6.75 17.12
CA MET A 73 -3.34 6.84 18.58
C MET A 73 -4.76 7.29 18.99
N ALA A 74 -5.70 7.35 18.04
CA ALA A 74 -7.06 7.83 18.30
C ALA A 74 -7.76 7.00 19.40
N GLY A 75 -8.19 7.68 20.46
CA GLY A 75 -8.86 7.05 21.59
C GLY A 75 -7.95 6.25 22.52
N GLN A 76 -6.64 6.25 22.33
CA GLN A 76 -5.68 5.58 23.23
C GLN A 76 -5.35 6.49 24.43
N LEU A 77 -5.21 5.89 25.60
CA LEU A 77 -4.77 6.59 26.81
C LEU A 77 -3.23 6.65 26.82
N VAL A 78 -2.67 7.83 26.94
CA VAL A 78 -1.23 8.08 26.98
C VAL A 78 -0.87 8.72 28.32
N ALA A 79 0.17 8.21 28.98
CA ALA A 79 0.62 8.65 30.30
C ALA A 79 -0.53 8.72 31.32
N ASP A 80 -1.44 7.75 31.31
CA ASP A 80 -2.60 7.59 32.18
C ASP A 80 -3.53 8.83 32.24
N LYS A 81 -3.40 9.77 31.31
CA LYS A 81 -4.11 11.05 31.36
C LYS A 81 -4.59 11.57 30.02
N PHE A 82 -3.79 11.46 28.95
CA PHE A 82 -4.06 12.11 27.68
C PHE A 82 -4.69 11.16 26.65
N ILE A 83 -5.72 11.62 25.95
CA ILE A 83 -6.39 10.84 24.91
C ILE A 83 -6.52 11.70 23.66
N ALA A 84 -5.86 11.32 22.56
CA ALA A 84 -5.93 12.03 21.29
C ALA A 84 -7.14 11.60 20.45
N ILE A 85 -7.76 12.57 19.76
CA ILE A 85 -8.84 12.32 18.81
C ILE A 85 -8.73 13.25 17.61
N SER A 86 -9.14 12.78 16.45
CA SER A 86 -9.18 13.60 15.23
C SER A 86 -10.19 14.75 15.36
N ASN A 87 -9.93 15.86 14.67
CA ASN A 87 -10.87 16.97 14.66
C ASN A 87 -12.15 16.57 13.87
N PRO A 88 -13.33 16.55 14.48
CA PRO A 88 -14.57 16.14 13.81
C PRO A 88 -14.95 17.03 12.61
N ALA A 89 -14.50 18.28 12.55
CA ALA A 89 -14.71 19.14 11.39
C ALA A 89 -14.09 18.59 10.09
N MET A 90 -13.03 17.76 10.21
CA MET A 90 -12.41 17.11 9.05
C MET A 90 -13.31 16.04 8.43
N LEU A 91 -14.25 15.47 9.17
CA LEU A 91 -15.12 14.39 8.70
C LEU A 91 -16.10 14.83 7.61
N ALA A 92 -16.35 16.14 7.49
CA ALA A 92 -17.14 16.70 6.38
C ALA A 92 -16.37 16.64 5.04
N PHE A 93 -15.03 16.70 5.10
CA PHE A 93 -14.15 16.61 3.93
C PHE A 93 -13.68 15.18 3.67
N LYS A 94 -13.44 14.42 4.75
CA LYS A 94 -12.94 13.03 4.73
C LYS A 94 -13.88 12.10 5.49
N PRO A 95 -15.05 11.75 4.93
CA PRO A 95 -16.03 10.86 5.58
C PRO A 95 -15.49 9.46 5.89
N GLU A 96 -14.45 9.02 5.23
CA GLU A 96 -13.73 7.76 5.51
C GLU A 96 -13.28 7.63 6.95
N GLY A 97 -12.93 8.75 7.60
CA GLY A 97 -12.52 8.77 8.99
C GLY A 97 -13.63 8.61 10.03
N LYS A 98 -14.92 8.61 9.61
CA LYS A 98 -16.04 8.51 10.56
C LYS A 98 -16.05 7.26 11.42
N PRO A 99 -15.80 6.05 10.86
CA PRO A 99 -15.78 4.82 11.68
C PRO A 99 -14.69 4.85 12.74
N ASP A 100 -13.48 5.33 12.41
CA ASP A 100 -12.36 5.44 13.34
C ASP A 100 -12.62 6.48 14.42
N PHE A 101 -13.19 7.61 14.03
CA PHE A 101 -13.60 8.65 14.95
C PHE A 101 -14.64 8.13 15.94
N GLN A 102 -15.66 7.40 15.46
CA GLN A 102 -16.69 6.81 16.31
C GLN A 102 -16.11 5.81 17.30
N ARG A 103 -15.21 4.93 16.83
CA ARG A 103 -14.50 3.99 17.72
C ARG A 103 -13.69 4.69 18.80
N ALA A 104 -13.02 5.80 18.46
CA ALA A 104 -12.28 6.60 19.42
C ALA A 104 -13.22 7.21 20.46
N CYS A 105 -14.39 7.75 20.06
CA CYS A 105 -15.42 8.25 20.95
C CYS A 105 -15.96 7.14 21.88
N ASP A 106 -16.27 5.96 21.34
CA ASP A 106 -16.77 4.82 22.11
C ASP A 106 -15.74 4.37 23.15
N ARG A 107 -14.46 4.38 22.79
CA ARG A 107 -13.37 4.06 23.69
C ARG A 107 -13.23 5.10 24.82
N ILE A 108 -13.31 6.38 24.48
CA ILE A 108 -13.31 7.45 25.47
C ILE A 108 -14.50 7.28 26.46
N HIS A 109 -15.69 6.98 25.95
CA HIS A 109 -16.83 6.70 26.84
C HIS A 109 -16.58 5.53 27.79
N LYS A 110 -15.94 4.46 27.32
CA LYS A 110 -15.57 3.30 28.15
C LYS A 110 -14.57 3.67 29.26
N TYR A 111 -13.57 4.55 28.95
CA TYR A 111 -12.68 5.08 30.00
C TYR A 111 -13.46 5.87 31.03
N MET A 112 -14.37 6.78 30.59
CA MET A 112 -15.18 7.58 31.49
C MET A 112 -16.11 6.72 32.38
N GLN A 113 -16.56 5.59 31.87
CA GLN A 113 -17.39 4.63 32.63
C GLN A 113 -16.58 3.65 33.50
N GLY A 114 -15.26 3.68 33.40
CA GLY A 114 -14.39 2.69 34.08
C GLY A 114 -14.57 1.24 33.58
N THR A 115 -15.16 1.08 32.39
CA THR A 115 -15.43 -0.25 31.81
C THR A 115 -14.30 -0.75 30.89
N LEU A 116 -13.40 0.13 30.48
CA LEU A 116 -12.20 -0.27 29.74
C LEU A 116 -11.11 -0.69 30.74
N ARG A 117 -10.72 -1.94 30.70
CA ARG A 117 -9.65 -2.49 31.53
C ARG A 117 -8.34 -2.48 30.71
N PRO A 118 -7.24 -1.94 31.27
CA PRO A 118 -6.00 -1.75 30.51
C PRO A 118 -5.24 -3.04 30.22
N ALA A 119 -5.40 -4.13 30.92
CA ALA A 119 -4.61 -5.32 30.70
C ALA A 119 -5.44 -6.59 30.60
N THR A 120 -4.99 -7.47 29.72
CA THR A 120 -5.57 -8.80 29.55
C THR A 120 -5.02 -9.74 30.60
N GLU A 121 -5.89 -10.26 31.44
CA GLU A 121 -5.61 -11.47 32.19
C GLU A 121 -5.70 -12.67 31.26
N GLY A 122 -4.62 -13.43 31.13
CA GLY A 122 -4.52 -14.62 30.30
C GLY A 122 -3.39 -15.52 30.76
N ASP A 123 -3.33 -16.72 30.24
CA ASP A 123 -2.27 -17.68 30.50
C ASP A 123 -1.24 -17.66 29.36
N PHE A 124 -0.23 -16.78 29.50
CA PHE A 124 0.82 -16.54 28.52
C PHE A 124 2.18 -16.87 29.11
N LYS A 125 2.88 -17.84 28.56
CA LYS A 125 4.15 -18.33 29.10
C LYS A 125 5.14 -18.70 28.01
N GLY A 126 6.42 -18.54 28.32
CA GLY A 126 7.54 -19.10 27.56
C GLY A 126 7.90 -20.50 28.03
N ILE A 127 8.39 -21.31 27.12
CA ILE A 127 8.93 -22.66 27.36
C ILE A 127 10.35 -22.68 26.82
N ASN A 128 11.33 -22.96 27.72
CA ASN A 128 12.74 -22.96 27.37
C ASN A 128 13.44 -24.30 27.71
N ASN A 129 12.66 -25.37 27.95
CA ASN A 129 13.16 -26.70 28.15
C ASN A 129 12.34 -27.75 27.39
N THR A 130 13.01 -28.84 26.99
CA THR A 130 12.46 -29.84 26.07
C THR A 130 11.32 -30.65 26.70
N ALA A 131 11.38 -30.94 27.99
CA ALA A 131 10.35 -31.74 28.65
C ALA A 131 9.00 -31.00 28.67
N GLU A 132 9.00 -29.73 29.02
CA GLU A 132 7.82 -28.88 29.01
C GLU A 132 7.31 -28.62 27.59
N ALA A 133 8.23 -28.47 26.59
CA ALA A 133 7.87 -28.34 25.19
C ALA A 133 7.08 -29.56 24.68
N ARG A 134 7.57 -30.75 24.96
CA ARG A 134 6.87 -32.01 24.59
C ARG A 134 5.51 -32.14 25.29
N GLU A 135 5.46 -31.86 26.59
CA GLU A 135 4.20 -31.90 27.36
C GLU A 135 3.16 -30.96 26.75
N PHE A 136 3.55 -29.74 26.45
CA PHE A 136 2.64 -28.77 25.85
C PHE A 136 2.20 -29.16 24.42
N LEU A 137 3.09 -29.65 23.56
CA LEU A 137 2.73 -30.10 22.22
C LEU A 137 1.77 -31.30 22.25
N LEU A 138 1.94 -32.21 23.20
CA LEU A 138 0.98 -33.29 23.46
C LEU A 138 -0.36 -32.75 23.97
N GLU A 139 -0.34 -31.76 24.86
CA GLU A 139 -1.55 -31.06 25.32
C GLU A 139 -2.34 -30.43 24.13
N VAL A 140 -1.65 -29.79 23.20
CA VAL A 140 -2.29 -29.23 21.99
C VAL A 140 -2.98 -30.33 21.17
N LEU A 141 -2.29 -31.45 20.94
CA LEU A 141 -2.86 -32.60 20.21
C LEU A 141 -4.09 -33.20 20.88
N GLU A 142 -4.13 -33.19 22.22
CA GLU A 142 -5.26 -33.74 23.00
C GLU A 142 -6.44 -32.75 23.09
N LYS A 143 -6.16 -31.46 23.30
CA LYS A 143 -7.18 -30.48 23.72
C LYS A 143 -7.64 -29.52 22.62
N ALA A 144 -6.87 -29.31 21.54
CA ALA A 144 -7.27 -28.38 20.50
C ALA A 144 -8.52 -28.86 19.74
N GLN A 145 -9.39 -27.91 19.39
CA GLN A 145 -10.66 -28.19 18.72
C GLN A 145 -10.68 -27.57 17.32
N GLY A 146 -10.08 -28.28 16.36
CA GLY A 146 -10.14 -27.95 14.94
C GLY A 146 -9.14 -26.87 14.48
N TYR A 147 -8.86 -25.87 15.28
CA TYR A 147 -8.02 -24.73 14.88
C TYR A 147 -6.86 -24.49 15.86
N VAL A 148 -5.68 -24.23 15.31
CA VAL A 148 -4.48 -23.86 16.07
C VAL A 148 -3.83 -22.64 15.40
N ALA A 149 -3.60 -21.58 16.16
CA ALA A 149 -2.84 -20.43 15.69
C ALA A 149 -1.34 -20.65 15.91
N LEU A 150 -0.55 -20.31 14.90
CA LEU A 150 0.91 -20.34 14.94
C LEU A 150 1.47 -18.96 14.56
N ASP A 151 2.59 -18.60 15.17
CA ASP A 151 3.37 -17.42 14.85
C ASP A 151 4.85 -17.67 15.17
N THR A 152 5.77 -16.92 14.56
CA THR A 152 7.22 -17.11 14.74
C THR A 152 7.91 -15.80 15.11
N GLU A 153 8.83 -15.89 16.07
CA GLU A 153 9.79 -14.83 16.32
C GLU A 153 11.13 -15.17 15.67
N THR A 154 11.71 -14.19 14.98
CA THR A 154 12.86 -14.42 14.11
C THR A 154 13.91 -13.31 14.23
N THR A 155 15.14 -13.59 13.83
CA THR A 155 16.23 -12.59 13.77
C THR A 155 16.20 -11.73 12.51
N GLY A 156 15.44 -12.11 11.48
CA GLY A 156 15.38 -11.41 10.20
C GLY A 156 14.04 -11.58 9.49
N LEU A 157 13.81 -10.77 8.46
CA LEU A 157 12.55 -10.74 7.71
C LEU A 157 12.45 -11.80 6.59
N TYR A 158 13.56 -12.45 6.26
CA TYR A 158 13.63 -13.44 5.17
C TYR A 158 14.29 -14.72 5.65
N PRO A 159 13.80 -15.90 5.23
CA PRO A 159 14.37 -17.18 5.69
C PRO A 159 15.86 -17.35 5.43
N ARG A 160 16.41 -16.71 4.38
CA ARG A 160 17.82 -16.79 4.02
C ARG A 160 18.72 -15.81 4.76
N ASP A 161 18.14 -14.82 5.42
CA ASP A 161 18.89 -13.75 6.11
C ASP A 161 18.78 -13.83 7.63
N GLY A 162 17.97 -14.75 8.14
CA GLY A 162 17.73 -14.91 9.57
C GLY A 162 17.35 -16.34 9.92
N TYR A 163 17.02 -16.56 11.19
CA TYR A 163 16.55 -17.85 11.69
C TYR A 163 15.40 -17.68 12.67
N VAL A 164 14.68 -18.76 12.93
CA VAL A 164 13.56 -18.80 13.86
C VAL A 164 14.11 -18.90 15.29
N LEU A 165 13.76 -17.94 16.13
CA LEU A 165 14.08 -17.93 17.56
C LEU A 165 13.15 -18.85 18.36
N GLY A 166 11.89 -18.85 18.00
CA GLY A 166 10.89 -19.67 18.64
C GLY A 166 9.56 -19.64 17.92
N VAL A 167 8.70 -20.56 18.32
CA VAL A 167 7.35 -20.74 17.77
C VAL A 167 6.34 -20.51 18.88
N SER A 168 5.36 -19.64 18.64
CA SER A 168 4.24 -19.47 19.55
C SER A 168 2.99 -20.18 19.05
N ILE A 169 2.21 -20.73 19.98
CA ILE A 169 1.06 -21.58 19.70
C ILE A 169 -0.10 -21.19 20.59
N SER A 170 -1.29 -21.05 19.98
CA SER A 170 -2.55 -20.87 20.69
C SER A 170 -3.64 -21.78 20.09
N TYR A 171 -4.40 -22.45 20.94
CA TYR A 171 -5.54 -23.30 20.54
C TYR A 171 -6.84 -22.94 21.25
N LYS A 172 -6.81 -21.89 22.07
CA LYS A 172 -7.99 -21.34 22.79
C LYS A 172 -7.78 -19.88 23.14
N SER A 173 -8.85 -19.16 23.37
CA SER A 173 -8.83 -17.74 23.74
C SER A 173 -8.03 -17.50 25.03
N LYS A 174 -7.32 -16.36 25.12
CA LYS A 174 -6.55 -15.93 26.30
C LYS A 174 -5.48 -16.92 26.76
N HIS A 175 -4.98 -17.73 25.84
CA HIS A 175 -3.96 -18.72 26.14
C HIS A 175 -2.93 -18.77 24.99
N GLY A 176 -1.66 -18.74 25.33
CA GLY A 176 -0.57 -18.86 24.37
C GLY A 176 0.71 -19.38 25.03
N ARG A 177 1.50 -20.09 24.27
CA ARG A 177 2.84 -20.53 24.65
C ARG A 177 3.84 -20.20 23.57
N TYR A 178 4.97 -19.64 23.99
CA TYR A 178 6.13 -19.45 23.15
C TYR A 178 7.18 -20.51 23.46
N ILE A 179 7.55 -21.33 22.51
CA ILE A 179 8.56 -22.37 22.66
C ILE A 179 9.84 -21.89 21.98
N LEU A 180 10.92 -21.74 22.74
CA LEU A 180 12.24 -21.39 22.22
C LEU A 180 12.74 -22.53 21.32
N CYS A 181 13.27 -22.24 20.12
CA CYS A 181 13.76 -23.29 19.21
C CYS A 181 14.86 -24.16 19.84
N ASP A 182 15.72 -23.60 20.69
CA ASP A 182 16.74 -24.36 21.41
C ASP A 182 16.16 -25.40 22.41
N ALA A 183 14.89 -25.27 22.78
CA ALA A 183 14.18 -26.23 23.59
C ALA A 183 13.45 -27.31 22.78
N MET A 184 13.46 -27.24 21.45
CA MET A 184 12.81 -28.22 20.58
C MET A 184 13.82 -29.20 20.02
N ASP A 185 13.69 -30.45 20.41
CA ASP A 185 14.40 -31.57 19.78
C ASP A 185 13.59 -32.17 18.60
N GLU A 186 14.13 -33.22 18.01
CA GLU A 186 13.51 -33.91 16.86
C GLU A 186 12.08 -34.38 17.17
N GLU A 187 11.84 -34.91 18.38
CA GLU A 187 10.50 -35.35 18.80
C GLU A 187 9.53 -34.18 18.91
N CYS A 188 9.98 -33.01 19.40
CA CYS A 188 9.16 -31.79 19.42
C CYS A 188 8.78 -31.34 18.00
N ILE A 189 9.71 -31.41 17.04
CA ILE A 189 9.43 -31.08 15.63
C ILE A 189 8.42 -32.07 15.03
N GLU A 190 8.55 -33.37 15.33
CA GLU A 190 7.57 -34.38 14.89
C GLU A 190 6.19 -34.13 15.47
N LEU A 191 6.09 -33.79 16.75
CA LEU A 191 4.81 -33.42 17.40
C LEU A 191 4.21 -32.16 16.79
N LEU A 192 5.03 -31.14 16.51
CA LEU A 192 4.57 -29.94 15.84
C LEU A 192 4.09 -30.22 14.42
N GLN A 193 4.81 -31.07 13.65
CA GLN A 193 4.36 -31.52 12.36
C GLN A 193 3.02 -32.29 12.44
N LYS A 194 2.84 -33.11 13.47
CA LYS A 194 1.57 -33.82 13.71
C LYS A 194 0.43 -32.84 14.02
N ILE A 195 0.69 -31.76 14.75
CA ILE A 195 -0.28 -30.67 14.95
C ILE A 195 -0.67 -30.04 13.61
N CYS A 196 0.33 -29.69 12.78
CA CYS A 196 0.09 -29.09 11.45
C CYS A 196 -0.70 -30.01 10.50
N ASN A 197 -0.56 -31.33 10.64
CA ASN A 197 -1.30 -32.30 9.82
C ASN A 197 -2.73 -32.54 10.36
N THR A 198 -2.94 -32.39 11.67
CA THR A 198 -4.21 -32.72 12.34
C THR A 198 -5.19 -31.58 12.28
N PHE A 199 -4.73 -30.36 12.56
CA PHE A 199 -5.58 -29.18 12.71
C PHE A 199 -5.51 -28.25 11.52
N THR A 200 -6.50 -27.37 11.43
CA THR A 200 -6.44 -26.21 10.54
C THR A 200 -5.55 -25.15 11.21
N ILE A 201 -4.52 -24.73 10.49
CA ILE A 201 -3.54 -23.78 11.02
C ILE A 201 -3.93 -22.35 10.63
N VAL A 202 -3.88 -21.47 11.62
CA VAL A 202 -4.24 -20.06 11.48
C VAL A 202 -3.00 -19.20 11.70
N PHE A 203 -2.73 -18.32 10.76
CA PHE A 203 -1.65 -17.35 10.81
C PHE A 203 -2.20 -15.91 10.77
N HIS A 204 -1.34 -14.97 11.09
CA HIS A 204 -1.52 -13.57 10.73
C HIS A 204 -0.35 -13.14 9.84
N ASN A 205 -0.60 -12.85 8.57
CA ASN A 205 0.43 -12.68 7.53
C ASN A 205 1.16 -14.01 7.22
N MET A 206 0.36 -15.02 6.89
CA MET A 206 0.74 -16.41 6.68
C MET A 206 2.05 -16.61 5.89
N LYS A 207 2.30 -15.81 4.86
CA LYS A 207 3.51 -15.96 4.02
C LYS A 207 4.81 -15.89 4.81
N PHE A 208 4.84 -15.09 5.86
CA PHE A 208 6.03 -14.94 6.70
C PHE A 208 6.30 -16.20 7.49
N ASP A 209 5.37 -16.58 8.35
CA ASP A 209 5.53 -17.72 9.25
C ASP A 209 5.64 -19.05 8.52
N TYR A 210 4.81 -19.24 7.50
CA TYR A 210 4.85 -20.45 6.68
C TYR A 210 6.26 -20.67 6.08
N LYS A 211 6.85 -19.62 5.47
CA LYS A 211 8.19 -19.72 4.88
C LYS A 211 9.26 -19.97 5.94
N MET A 212 9.19 -19.28 7.08
CA MET A 212 10.14 -19.46 8.19
C MET A 212 10.09 -20.89 8.75
N LEU A 213 8.89 -21.40 9.03
CA LEU A 213 8.69 -22.73 9.57
C LEU A 213 9.09 -23.84 8.58
N ALA A 214 8.74 -23.67 7.30
CA ALA A 214 9.12 -24.63 6.27
C ALA A 214 10.62 -24.66 6.03
N TYR A 215 11.27 -23.49 5.98
CA TYR A 215 12.71 -23.40 5.68
C TYR A 215 13.61 -23.86 6.84
N HIS A 216 13.29 -23.45 8.08
CA HIS A 216 14.14 -23.70 9.23
C HIS A 216 13.80 -24.97 10.01
N LEU A 217 12.51 -25.32 10.08
CA LEU A 217 12.06 -26.49 10.85
C LEU A 217 11.59 -27.65 9.95
N GLY A 218 11.63 -27.49 8.63
CA GLY A 218 11.20 -28.50 7.68
C GLY A 218 9.70 -28.83 7.73
N LEU A 219 8.87 -27.96 8.34
CA LEU A 219 7.44 -28.20 8.47
C LEU A 219 6.72 -28.11 7.13
N THR A 220 5.72 -28.96 6.96
CA THR A 220 4.82 -28.97 5.83
C THR A 220 3.40 -28.73 6.27
N PHE A 221 2.59 -28.10 5.43
CA PHE A 221 1.22 -27.75 5.73
C PHE A 221 0.26 -28.25 4.64
N ASP A 222 -0.89 -28.72 5.05
CA ASP A 222 -2.00 -28.94 4.13
C ASP A 222 -2.55 -27.58 3.67
N ARG A 223 -2.31 -27.23 2.41
CA ARG A 223 -2.70 -25.93 1.83
C ARG A 223 -4.21 -25.69 1.83
N SER A 224 -5.00 -26.73 1.96
CA SER A 224 -6.46 -26.63 2.11
C SER A 224 -6.90 -26.34 3.56
N LYS A 225 -5.97 -26.43 4.52
CA LYS A 225 -6.21 -26.26 5.95
C LYS A 225 -5.38 -25.11 6.56
N VAL A 226 -5.13 -24.08 5.79
CA VAL A 226 -4.44 -22.89 6.29
C VAL A 226 -5.33 -21.66 6.14
N HIS A 227 -5.29 -20.78 7.14
CA HIS A 227 -5.98 -19.50 7.13
C HIS A 227 -5.04 -18.35 7.50
N ASP A 228 -5.39 -17.16 7.02
CA ASP A 228 -4.68 -15.91 7.29
C ASP A 228 -5.66 -14.84 7.75
N THR A 229 -5.55 -14.40 9.00
CA THR A 229 -6.45 -13.39 9.59
C THR A 229 -6.24 -11.99 9.02
N MET A 230 -5.03 -11.68 8.50
CA MET A 230 -4.75 -10.43 7.80
C MET A 230 -5.51 -10.37 6.46
N VAL A 231 -5.43 -11.44 5.67
CA VAL A 231 -6.18 -11.59 4.41
C VAL A 231 -7.69 -11.62 4.67
N MET A 232 -8.11 -12.29 5.74
CA MET A 232 -9.52 -12.36 6.13
C MET A 232 -10.08 -10.99 6.49
N HIS A 233 -9.34 -10.19 7.25
CA HIS A 233 -9.76 -8.83 7.57
C HIS A 233 -9.83 -7.92 6.34
N TYR A 234 -8.90 -8.06 5.39
CA TYR A 234 -8.97 -7.33 4.12
C TYR A 234 -10.28 -7.60 3.34
N VAL A 235 -10.76 -8.84 3.34
CA VAL A 235 -12.05 -9.16 2.72
C VAL A 235 -13.22 -8.51 3.45
N LEU A 236 -13.12 -8.37 4.77
CA LEU A 236 -14.15 -7.73 5.60
C LEU A 236 -14.12 -6.21 5.50
N ASP A 237 -12.93 -5.60 5.44
CA ASP A 237 -12.75 -4.14 5.33
C ASP A 237 -11.43 -3.78 4.66
N GLU A 238 -11.47 -3.54 3.34
CA GLU A 238 -10.30 -3.22 2.51
C GLU A 238 -9.72 -1.82 2.76
N THR A 239 -10.38 -1.00 3.56
CA THR A 239 -9.99 0.40 3.79
C THR A 239 -9.20 0.62 5.06
N ASP A 240 -9.17 -0.38 5.94
CA ASP A 240 -8.56 -0.30 7.26
C ASP A 240 -7.14 -0.87 7.31
N SER A 241 -6.48 -0.69 8.45
CA SER A 241 -5.21 -1.36 8.73
C SER A 241 -5.44 -2.84 9.00
N HIS A 242 -4.61 -3.70 8.39
CA HIS A 242 -4.72 -5.16 8.55
C HIS A 242 -3.65 -5.74 9.49
N GLY A 243 -2.81 -4.90 10.09
CA GLY A 243 -1.78 -5.34 11.02
C GLY A 243 -2.35 -5.90 12.33
N LEU A 244 -1.66 -6.85 12.94
CA LEU A 244 -2.13 -7.57 14.14
C LEU A 244 -2.46 -6.62 15.30
N LYS A 245 -1.57 -5.66 15.60
CA LYS A 245 -1.75 -4.72 16.72
C LYS A 245 -2.97 -3.79 16.55
N PRO A 246 -3.15 -3.10 15.41
CA PRO A 246 -4.38 -2.36 15.14
C PRO A 246 -5.64 -3.21 15.26
N LEU A 247 -5.60 -4.46 14.78
CA LEU A 247 -6.75 -5.36 14.85
C LEU A 247 -7.02 -5.83 16.28
N ALA A 248 -5.97 -6.11 17.08
CA ALA A 248 -6.09 -6.45 18.48
C ALA A 248 -6.81 -5.35 19.26
N LEU A 249 -6.37 -4.09 19.09
CA LEU A 249 -6.97 -2.92 19.72
C LEU A 249 -8.44 -2.71 19.30
N LYS A 250 -8.76 -3.00 18.04
CA LYS A 250 -10.09 -2.76 17.47
C LYS A 250 -11.10 -3.85 17.81
N TYR A 251 -10.68 -5.10 17.81
CA TYR A 251 -11.58 -6.24 17.83
C TYR A 251 -11.47 -7.12 19.08
N THR A 252 -10.47 -6.89 19.90
CA THR A 252 -10.22 -7.68 21.11
C THR A 252 -10.08 -6.80 22.36
N ASP A 253 -9.91 -7.38 23.51
CA ASP A 253 -9.67 -6.71 24.78
C ASP A 253 -8.23 -6.89 25.30
N TYR A 254 -7.30 -7.27 24.42
CA TYR A 254 -5.88 -7.44 24.78
C TYR A 254 -5.15 -6.12 25.07
N GLY A 255 -5.69 -5.00 24.59
CA GLY A 255 -5.10 -3.69 24.82
C GLY A 255 -3.79 -3.48 24.02
N ASP A 256 -2.98 -2.56 24.51
CA ASP A 256 -1.65 -2.25 23.96
C ASP A 256 -0.60 -3.13 24.66
N TYR A 257 -0.41 -4.34 24.15
CA TYR A 257 0.47 -5.34 24.77
C TYR A 257 1.89 -5.35 24.18
N ASP A 258 2.13 -4.55 23.13
CA ASP A 258 3.44 -4.43 22.46
C ASP A 258 4.27 -3.23 22.95
N SER A 259 3.69 -2.32 23.73
CA SER A 259 4.39 -1.14 24.26
C SER A 259 5.64 -1.48 25.08
N GLU A 260 5.59 -2.53 25.89
CA GLU A 260 6.74 -2.99 26.69
C GLU A 260 7.93 -3.41 25.81
N LEU A 261 7.66 -4.13 24.73
CA LEU A 261 8.66 -4.53 23.74
C LEU A 261 9.24 -3.33 22.99
N ASP A 262 8.38 -2.42 22.56
CA ASP A 262 8.79 -1.19 21.88
C ASP A 262 9.67 -0.29 22.77
N ASP A 263 9.34 -0.17 24.03
CA ASP A 263 10.12 0.61 25.00
C ASP A 263 11.45 -0.06 25.33
N PHE A 264 11.48 -1.39 25.44
CA PHE A 264 12.73 -2.14 25.54
C PHE A 264 13.63 -1.89 24.34
N LYS A 265 13.12 -2.04 23.12
CA LYS A 265 13.86 -1.79 21.87
C LYS A 265 14.46 -0.39 21.83
N LYS A 266 13.66 0.65 22.11
CA LYS A 266 14.12 2.04 22.14
C LYS A 266 15.21 2.28 23.17
N SER A 267 15.01 1.76 24.38
CA SER A 267 15.96 1.92 25.49
C SER A 267 17.26 1.18 25.22
N TYR A 268 17.20 -0.03 24.69
CA TYR A 268 18.36 -0.84 24.35
C TYR A 268 19.19 -0.17 23.24
N CYS A 269 18.53 0.26 22.17
CA CYS A 269 19.21 0.95 21.06
C CYS A 269 19.88 2.26 21.51
N ALA A 270 19.20 3.05 22.34
CA ALA A 270 19.76 4.27 22.90
C ALA A 270 20.98 4.01 23.80
N ALA A 271 20.92 3.00 24.66
CA ALA A 271 22.00 2.63 25.57
C ALA A 271 23.25 2.11 24.84
N ASN A 272 23.09 1.44 23.69
CA ASN A 272 24.17 0.81 22.93
C ASN A 272 24.59 1.60 21.68
N GLY A 273 24.02 2.78 21.43
CA GLY A 273 24.33 3.59 20.23
C GLY A 273 23.95 2.89 18.92
N MET A 274 22.96 2.01 18.96
CA MET A 274 22.50 1.18 17.83
C MET A 274 21.34 1.86 17.12
N LEU A 275 21.26 1.75 15.79
CA LEU A 275 20.07 2.15 15.04
C LEU A 275 18.93 1.16 15.30
N GLN A 276 17.69 1.63 15.31
CA GLN A 276 16.53 0.75 15.52
C GLN A 276 16.34 -0.27 14.39
N ASP A 277 16.84 0.04 13.20
CA ASP A 277 16.81 -0.86 12.04
C ASP A 277 17.83 -2.02 12.14
N ASP A 278 18.86 -1.86 12.98
CA ASP A 278 19.87 -2.90 13.23
C ASP A 278 19.49 -3.80 14.43
N PHE A 279 18.38 -3.51 15.10
CA PHE A 279 17.93 -4.28 16.26
C PHE A 279 17.32 -5.60 15.83
N THR A 280 17.78 -6.70 16.44
CA THR A 280 17.26 -8.05 16.21
C THR A 280 16.59 -8.61 17.45
N TYR A 281 15.63 -9.51 17.27
CA TYR A 281 14.76 -9.99 18.36
C TYR A 281 15.46 -10.97 19.32
N ASP A 282 16.61 -11.53 18.96
CA ASP A 282 17.47 -12.31 19.87
C ASP A 282 18.09 -11.47 20.99
N LEU A 283 18.04 -10.14 20.88
CA LEU A 283 18.47 -9.21 21.94
C LEU A 283 17.40 -9.03 23.03
N ILE A 284 16.18 -9.50 22.82
CA ILE A 284 15.06 -9.35 23.75
C ILE A 284 15.15 -10.41 24.84
N PRO A 285 14.99 -10.04 26.15
CA PRO A 285 14.94 -11.01 27.23
C PRO A 285 13.83 -12.06 27.04
N PHE A 286 14.12 -13.31 27.38
CA PHE A 286 13.19 -14.43 27.18
C PHE A 286 11.79 -14.19 27.75
N ASP A 287 11.67 -13.65 28.93
CA ASP A 287 10.36 -13.39 29.54
C ASP A 287 9.55 -12.35 28.75
N THR A 288 10.21 -11.32 28.27
CA THR A 288 9.57 -10.26 27.48
C THR A 288 9.10 -10.77 26.11
N ILE A 289 9.98 -11.46 25.37
CA ILE A 289 9.60 -12.02 24.06
C ILE A 289 8.54 -13.12 24.20
N SER A 290 8.65 -13.95 25.24
CA SER A 290 7.70 -15.03 25.50
C SER A 290 6.28 -14.53 25.75
N ARG A 291 6.15 -13.49 26.57
CA ARG A 291 4.86 -12.87 26.83
C ARG A 291 4.27 -12.25 25.57
N TYR A 292 5.07 -11.48 24.85
CA TYR A 292 4.68 -10.83 23.62
C TYR A 292 4.20 -11.84 22.56
N ALA A 293 5.05 -12.81 22.20
CA ALA A 293 4.75 -13.83 21.20
C ALA A 293 3.55 -14.71 21.54
N SER A 294 3.40 -15.06 22.83
CA SER A 294 2.25 -15.83 23.31
C SER A 294 0.93 -15.05 23.17
N ILE A 295 0.97 -13.74 23.36
CA ILE A 295 -0.21 -12.88 23.14
C ILE A 295 -0.51 -12.74 21.65
N ASP A 296 0.49 -12.59 20.78
CA ASP A 296 0.31 -12.47 19.32
C ASP A 296 -0.49 -13.66 18.75
N THR A 297 -0.14 -14.88 19.12
CA THR A 297 -0.88 -16.07 18.69
C THR A 297 -2.27 -16.15 19.31
N ALA A 298 -2.45 -15.75 20.57
CA ALA A 298 -3.79 -15.73 21.19
C ALA A 298 -4.69 -14.68 20.52
N VAL A 299 -4.16 -13.51 20.17
CA VAL A 299 -4.88 -12.49 19.39
C VAL A 299 -5.23 -13.04 18.00
N THR A 300 -4.29 -13.69 17.32
CA THR A 300 -4.52 -14.33 16.02
C THR A 300 -5.66 -15.35 16.08
N TYR A 301 -5.68 -16.20 17.10
CA TYR A 301 -6.76 -17.15 17.37
C TYR A 301 -8.11 -16.44 17.56
N ASP A 302 -8.18 -15.45 18.44
CA ASP A 302 -9.40 -14.72 18.75
C ASP A 302 -9.93 -13.91 17.57
N LEU A 303 -9.06 -13.30 16.77
CA LEU A 303 -9.43 -12.62 15.52
C LEU A 303 -10.02 -13.61 14.52
N PHE A 304 -9.41 -14.80 14.38
CA PHE A 304 -9.94 -15.85 13.52
C PHE A 304 -11.33 -16.29 13.96
N MET A 305 -11.52 -16.60 15.22
CA MET A 305 -12.81 -17.02 15.77
C MET A 305 -13.90 -15.96 15.61
N LYS A 306 -13.51 -14.69 15.53
CA LYS A 306 -14.42 -13.57 15.28
C LYS A 306 -14.73 -13.35 13.79
N PHE A 307 -13.74 -13.44 12.92
CA PHE A 307 -13.86 -13.12 11.50
C PHE A 307 -14.39 -14.29 10.66
N TRP A 308 -13.94 -15.50 10.96
CA TRP A 308 -14.28 -16.68 10.18
C TRP A 308 -15.81 -16.92 10.05
N PRO A 309 -16.63 -16.85 11.10
CA PRO A 309 -18.08 -16.99 10.96
C PRO A 309 -18.72 -15.96 10.02
N ILE A 310 -18.18 -14.72 9.98
CA ILE A 310 -18.69 -13.66 9.10
C ILE A 310 -18.37 -14.00 7.64
N VAL A 311 -17.13 -14.41 7.37
CA VAL A 311 -16.71 -14.81 6.01
C VAL A 311 -17.46 -16.06 5.56
N GLN A 312 -17.55 -17.07 6.41
CA GLN A 312 -18.18 -18.37 6.12
C GLN A 312 -19.67 -18.22 5.78
N ASN A 313 -20.38 -17.32 6.47
CA ASN A 313 -21.81 -17.08 6.26
C ASN A 313 -22.12 -16.15 5.08
N ASN A 314 -21.10 -15.62 4.39
CA ASN A 314 -21.28 -14.79 3.21
C ASN A 314 -20.61 -15.44 2.00
N GLU A 315 -21.42 -16.00 1.10
CA GLU A 315 -20.95 -16.76 -0.06
C GLU A 315 -19.94 -15.98 -0.92
N LYS A 316 -20.17 -14.69 -1.15
CA LYS A 316 -19.27 -13.86 -1.97
C LYS A 316 -17.93 -13.60 -1.28
N LEU A 317 -17.95 -13.25 0.02
CA LEU A 317 -16.74 -13.05 0.78
C LEU A 317 -15.95 -14.35 0.90
N ARG A 318 -16.64 -15.47 1.15
CA ARG A 318 -16.04 -16.78 1.22
C ARG A 318 -15.38 -17.16 -0.11
N TYR A 319 -16.08 -16.97 -1.24
CA TYR A 319 -15.51 -17.25 -2.56
C TYR A 319 -14.23 -16.46 -2.81
N VAL A 320 -14.25 -15.15 -2.56
CA VAL A 320 -13.05 -14.30 -2.72
C VAL A 320 -11.91 -14.77 -1.81
N TYR A 321 -12.20 -15.08 -0.56
CA TYR A 321 -11.22 -15.52 0.42
C TYR A 321 -10.63 -16.89 0.08
N GLU A 322 -11.48 -17.93 -0.07
CA GLU A 322 -11.05 -19.32 -0.23
C GLU A 322 -10.60 -19.67 -1.64
N THR A 323 -11.14 -18.99 -2.68
CA THR A 323 -10.84 -19.34 -4.08
C THR A 323 -9.79 -18.43 -4.70
N ILE A 324 -9.71 -17.17 -4.28
CA ILE A 324 -8.81 -16.20 -4.91
C ILE A 324 -7.64 -15.84 -4.00
N LEU A 325 -7.93 -15.39 -2.75
CA LEU A 325 -6.90 -14.74 -1.93
C LEU A 325 -5.98 -15.72 -1.21
N VAL A 326 -6.52 -16.73 -0.55
CA VAL A 326 -5.68 -17.72 0.15
C VAL A 326 -4.87 -18.54 -0.85
N PRO A 327 -5.47 -19.16 -1.89
CA PRO A 327 -4.69 -19.85 -2.92
C PRO A 327 -3.71 -18.93 -3.66
N GLY A 328 -4.13 -17.69 -3.96
CA GLY A 328 -3.26 -16.68 -4.56
C GLY A 328 -2.07 -16.30 -3.66
N THR A 329 -2.27 -16.22 -2.35
CA THR A 329 -1.19 -15.97 -1.39
C THR A 329 -0.17 -17.11 -1.38
N LEU A 330 -0.64 -18.36 -1.40
CA LEU A 330 0.22 -19.55 -1.48
C LEU A 330 0.98 -19.64 -2.80
N PHE A 331 0.32 -19.35 -3.91
CA PHE A 331 0.95 -19.28 -5.25
C PHE A 331 2.05 -18.20 -5.28
N LEU A 332 1.76 -17.02 -4.76
CA LEU A 332 2.74 -15.93 -4.71
C LEU A 332 3.94 -16.28 -3.80
N MET A 333 3.69 -17.00 -2.72
CA MET A 333 4.75 -17.50 -1.84
C MET A 333 5.71 -18.43 -2.59
N ASP A 334 5.18 -19.36 -3.39
CA ASP A 334 5.99 -20.26 -4.22
C ASP A 334 6.77 -19.48 -5.28
N MET A 335 6.14 -18.51 -5.94
CA MET A 335 6.77 -17.66 -6.94
C MET A 335 7.90 -16.82 -6.32
N GLU A 336 7.69 -16.27 -5.12
CA GLU A 336 8.70 -15.53 -4.36
C GLU A 336 9.90 -16.41 -4.01
N GLU A 337 9.65 -17.66 -3.64
CA GLU A 337 10.71 -18.61 -3.30
C GLU A 337 11.57 -18.99 -4.52
N VAL A 338 10.96 -19.12 -5.69
CA VAL A 338 11.67 -19.30 -6.95
C VAL A 338 12.54 -18.09 -7.28
N GLY A 339 12.03 -16.87 -7.15
CA GLY A 339 12.73 -15.61 -7.43
C GLY A 339 13.05 -15.37 -8.91
N ILE A 340 13.56 -14.20 -9.23
CA ILE A 340 13.87 -13.75 -10.60
C ILE A 340 15.36 -14.00 -10.88
N PRO A 341 15.72 -14.77 -11.92
CA PRO A 341 17.12 -15.06 -12.25
C PRO A 341 17.79 -13.84 -12.87
N ILE A 342 18.93 -13.42 -12.30
CA ILE A 342 19.71 -12.26 -12.73
C ILE A 342 21.11 -12.73 -13.18
N SER A 343 21.54 -12.27 -14.35
CA SER A 343 22.93 -12.44 -14.80
C SER A 343 23.82 -11.39 -14.16
N GLN A 344 24.64 -11.79 -13.20
CA GLN A 344 25.61 -10.90 -12.53
C GLN A 344 26.61 -10.30 -13.53
N GLU A 345 27.07 -11.09 -14.50
CA GLU A 345 27.97 -10.62 -15.57
C GLU A 345 27.34 -9.49 -16.39
N ARG A 346 26.08 -9.66 -16.84
CA ARG A 346 25.37 -8.63 -17.60
C ARG A 346 25.08 -7.40 -16.73
N MET A 347 24.79 -7.59 -15.46
CA MET A 347 24.54 -6.51 -14.51
C MET A 347 25.81 -5.68 -14.28
N ALA A 348 26.97 -6.33 -14.12
CA ALA A 348 28.25 -5.65 -14.00
C ALA A 348 28.62 -4.87 -15.28
N ALA A 349 28.41 -5.49 -16.46
CA ALA A 349 28.62 -4.82 -17.73
C ALA A 349 27.69 -3.62 -17.94
N ALA A 350 26.42 -3.76 -17.52
CA ALA A 350 25.45 -2.66 -17.56
C ALA A 350 25.83 -1.50 -16.62
N ASN A 351 26.40 -1.80 -15.45
CA ASN A 351 26.89 -0.78 -14.52
C ASN A 351 28.03 0.03 -15.13
N LEU A 352 29.04 -0.63 -15.70
CA LEU A 352 30.16 0.03 -16.39
C LEU A 352 29.69 0.89 -17.55
N TYR A 353 28.78 0.36 -18.37
CA TYR A 353 28.18 1.11 -19.46
C TYR A 353 27.46 2.39 -18.99
N LEU A 354 26.69 2.27 -17.89
CA LEU A 354 25.98 3.41 -17.31
C LEU A 354 26.94 4.43 -16.70
N ASP A 355 28.03 4.01 -16.05
CA ASP A 355 29.06 4.92 -15.56
C ASP A 355 29.62 5.79 -16.69
N GLU A 356 29.98 5.17 -17.82
CA GLU A 356 30.49 5.88 -18.99
C GLU A 356 29.44 6.83 -19.59
N GLU A 357 28.19 6.40 -19.75
CA GLU A 357 27.13 7.20 -20.34
C GLU A 357 26.69 8.36 -19.43
N ILE A 358 26.67 8.16 -18.12
CA ILE A 358 26.40 9.22 -17.14
C ILE A 358 27.50 10.27 -17.20
N GLU A 359 28.76 9.85 -17.26
CA GLU A 359 29.88 10.78 -17.34
C GLU A 359 29.86 11.59 -18.66
N LYS A 360 29.61 10.95 -19.80
CA LYS A 360 29.39 11.64 -21.10
C LYS A 360 28.24 12.65 -21.02
N ALA A 361 27.11 12.25 -20.38
CA ALA A 361 25.97 13.14 -20.24
C ALA A 361 26.28 14.34 -19.29
N LYS A 362 27.06 14.13 -18.22
CA LYS A 362 27.54 15.21 -17.36
C LYS A 362 28.46 16.18 -18.08
N GLN A 363 29.38 15.68 -18.92
CA GLN A 363 30.26 16.54 -19.72
C GLN A 363 29.46 17.47 -20.63
N VAL A 364 28.35 16.99 -21.21
CA VAL A 364 27.45 17.85 -21.97
C VAL A 364 26.86 18.95 -21.09
N VAL A 365 26.40 18.62 -19.89
CA VAL A 365 25.82 19.59 -18.93
C VAL A 365 26.88 20.63 -18.52
N TYR A 366 28.08 20.20 -18.17
CA TYR A 366 29.17 21.11 -17.76
C TYR A 366 29.73 21.94 -18.92
N GLY A 367 29.41 21.59 -20.16
CA GLY A 367 29.77 22.37 -21.36
C GLY A 367 28.98 23.67 -21.50
N PHE A 368 27.81 23.80 -20.86
CA PHE A 368 26.96 24.98 -20.97
C PHE A 368 27.53 26.18 -20.20
N GLU A 369 27.51 27.37 -20.82
CA GLU A 369 28.07 28.59 -20.24
C GLU A 369 27.38 29.01 -18.95
N GLU A 370 26.08 28.79 -18.83
CA GLU A 370 25.30 29.10 -17.62
C GLU A 370 25.74 28.24 -16.42
N VAL A 371 26.07 26.99 -16.68
CA VAL A 371 26.61 26.08 -15.65
C VAL A 371 28.01 26.53 -15.21
N LYS A 372 28.88 26.88 -16.16
CA LYS A 372 30.24 27.41 -15.85
C LYS A 372 30.17 28.71 -15.06
N ARG A 373 29.28 29.63 -15.44
CA ARG A 373 29.04 30.87 -14.69
C ARG A 373 28.56 30.61 -13.28
N PHE A 374 27.59 29.69 -13.10
CA PHE A 374 27.13 29.28 -11.77
C PHE A 374 28.29 28.77 -10.91
N GLU A 375 29.17 27.91 -11.47
CA GLU A 375 30.34 27.38 -10.76
C GLU A 375 31.34 28.45 -10.41
N GLN A 376 31.61 29.41 -11.31
CA GLN A 376 32.51 30.54 -11.08
C GLN A 376 31.95 31.47 -10.00
N ASP A 377 30.67 31.84 -10.07
CA ASP A 377 30.06 32.81 -9.16
C ASP A 377 29.87 32.25 -7.73
N THR A 378 29.59 30.94 -7.64
CA THR A 378 29.28 30.30 -6.35
C THR A 378 30.46 29.54 -5.74
N GLY A 379 31.52 29.25 -6.51
CA GLY A 379 32.63 28.39 -6.11
C GLY A 379 32.25 26.93 -5.86
N LYS A 380 31.04 26.50 -6.31
CA LYS A 380 30.48 25.15 -6.11
C LYS A 380 30.35 24.43 -7.45
N ILE A 381 30.72 23.15 -7.49
CA ILE A 381 30.47 22.29 -8.65
C ILE A 381 28.94 22.10 -8.79
N PHE A 382 28.45 22.30 -10.00
CA PHE A 382 27.03 22.09 -10.30
C PHE A 382 26.65 20.62 -10.21
N ASN A 383 25.61 20.33 -9.42
CA ASN A 383 25.05 18.99 -9.29
C ASN A 383 23.69 18.93 -10.00
N PRO A 384 23.58 18.21 -11.14
CA PRO A 384 22.32 18.07 -11.88
C PRO A 384 21.16 17.44 -11.08
N ASN A 385 21.49 16.77 -9.98
CA ASN A 385 20.50 16.18 -9.08
C ASN A 385 20.05 17.12 -7.95
N SER A 386 20.75 18.21 -7.71
CA SER A 386 20.40 19.20 -6.70
C SER A 386 19.23 20.09 -7.17
N VAL A 387 18.06 19.89 -6.58
CA VAL A 387 16.86 20.68 -6.89
C VAL A 387 17.08 22.18 -6.65
N MET A 388 17.86 22.54 -5.62
CA MET A 388 18.17 23.94 -5.29
C MET A 388 19.07 24.59 -6.35
N GLN A 389 20.18 23.93 -6.71
CA GLN A 389 21.10 24.46 -7.72
C GLN A 389 20.43 24.51 -9.12
N LEU A 390 19.60 23.50 -9.40
CA LEU A 390 18.88 23.43 -10.66
C LEU A 390 17.90 24.61 -10.84
N ARG A 391 17.18 24.99 -9.79
CA ARG A 391 16.31 26.19 -9.83
C ARG A 391 17.11 27.43 -10.15
N VAL A 392 18.23 27.64 -9.49
CA VAL A 392 19.10 28.80 -9.72
C VAL A 392 19.60 28.81 -11.16
N VAL A 393 20.12 27.69 -11.67
CA VAL A 393 20.64 27.64 -13.05
C VAL A 393 19.54 27.84 -14.08
N LEU A 394 18.38 27.21 -13.93
CA LEU A 394 17.30 27.31 -14.92
C LEU A 394 16.60 28.67 -14.92
N PHE A 395 16.35 29.25 -13.74
CA PHE A 395 15.52 30.43 -13.64
C PHE A 395 16.31 31.71 -13.47
N ASP A 396 17.46 31.69 -12.78
CA ASP A 396 18.25 32.89 -12.54
C ASP A 396 19.36 33.07 -13.58
N TYR A 397 20.06 32.02 -14.00
CA TYR A 397 21.15 32.10 -15.00
C TYR A 397 20.65 31.98 -16.45
N LEU A 398 19.74 31.07 -16.73
CA LEU A 398 19.13 30.91 -18.07
C LEU A 398 17.94 31.85 -18.28
N GLY A 399 17.29 32.35 -17.23
CA GLY A 399 16.11 33.20 -17.32
C GLY A 399 14.86 32.51 -17.86
N LEU A 400 14.77 31.16 -17.78
CA LEU A 400 13.59 30.45 -18.21
C LEU A 400 12.41 30.75 -17.29
N SER A 401 11.20 30.78 -17.86
CA SER A 401 9.98 31.02 -17.09
C SER A 401 9.54 29.73 -16.35
N PRO A 402 9.22 29.81 -15.04
CA PRO A 402 8.64 28.67 -14.35
C PRO A 402 7.32 28.23 -14.96
N THR A 403 7.12 26.90 -15.14
CA THR A 403 5.90 26.33 -15.74
C THR A 403 4.65 26.43 -14.87
N GLY A 404 4.74 27.05 -13.69
CA GLY A 404 3.64 27.17 -12.71
C GLY A 404 3.43 25.94 -11.84
N LYS A 405 4.05 24.79 -12.15
CA LYS A 405 3.98 23.59 -11.31
C LYS A 405 4.79 23.76 -10.02
N LYS A 406 4.15 23.45 -8.88
CA LYS A 406 4.76 23.57 -7.55
C LYS A 406 4.86 22.20 -6.86
N THR A 407 5.85 22.06 -5.98
CA THR A 407 5.98 20.94 -5.07
C THR A 407 4.94 21.00 -3.96
N ALA A 408 4.76 19.92 -3.21
CA ALA A 408 3.88 19.90 -2.02
C ALA A 408 4.21 21.00 -0.98
N THR A 409 5.49 21.45 -0.95
CA THR A 409 5.95 22.54 -0.07
C THR A 409 5.80 23.93 -0.68
N GLY A 410 5.18 24.06 -1.86
CA GLY A 410 4.93 25.32 -2.55
C GLY A 410 6.09 25.86 -3.37
N ALA A 411 7.23 25.20 -3.42
CA ALA A 411 8.37 25.60 -4.24
C ALA A 411 8.19 25.21 -5.72
N VAL A 412 8.85 25.93 -6.65
CA VAL A 412 8.81 25.62 -8.09
C VAL A 412 9.33 24.19 -8.32
N SER A 413 8.57 23.37 -9.05
CA SER A 413 8.99 22.02 -9.41
C SER A 413 10.09 22.05 -10.49
N THR A 414 10.98 21.06 -10.44
CA THR A 414 12.00 20.75 -11.45
C THR A 414 12.00 19.25 -11.75
N ASP A 415 10.80 18.65 -11.71
CA ASP A 415 10.62 17.24 -12.07
C ASP A 415 10.79 16.99 -13.57
N ALA A 416 10.70 15.72 -13.97
CA ALA A 416 10.93 15.33 -15.36
C ALA A 416 9.96 16.03 -16.34
N GLU A 417 8.69 16.19 -15.95
CA GLU A 417 7.68 16.85 -16.79
C GLU A 417 8.01 18.33 -17.03
N VAL A 418 8.46 19.04 -15.97
CA VAL A 418 8.90 20.44 -16.07
C VAL A 418 10.14 20.55 -16.95
N LEU A 419 11.13 19.65 -16.76
CA LEU A 419 12.34 19.66 -17.57
C LEU A 419 12.04 19.33 -19.04
N GLU A 420 11.09 18.41 -19.33
CA GLU A 420 10.64 18.14 -20.69
C GLU A 420 10.04 19.40 -21.36
N GLN A 421 9.17 20.14 -20.63
CA GLN A 421 8.59 21.38 -21.15
C GLN A 421 9.66 22.45 -21.43
N LEU A 422 10.56 22.66 -20.46
CA LEU A 422 11.65 23.65 -20.61
C LEU A 422 12.67 23.25 -21.70
N SER A 423 12.71 21.98 -22.09
CA SER A 423 13.57 21.49 -23.16
C SER A 423 13.17 22.03 -24.53
N GLU A 424 11.95 22.51 -24.70
CA GLU A 424 11.47 23.18 -25.92
C GLU A 424 12.09 24.58 -26.05
N GLU A 425 12.49 25.21 -24.94
CA GLU A 425 13.04 26.56 -24.94
C GLU A 425 14.59 26.56 -24.96
N HIS A 426 15.22 25.57 -24.26
CA HIS A 426 16.69 25.49 -24.18
C HIS A 426 17.18 24.03 -24.05
N PRO A 427 18.37 23.65 -24.60
CA PRO A 427 18.86 22.26 -24.60
C PRO A 427 19.40 21.79 -23.24
N LEU A 428 19.74 22.68 -22.28
CA LEU A 428 20.26 22.28 -20.96
C LEU A 428 19.28 21.45 -20.15
N PRO A 429 17.96 21.76 -20.05
CA PRO A 429 17.00 20.89 -19.37
C PRO A 429 16.97 19.46 -19.90
N ALA A 430 17.06 19.26 -21.22
CA ALA A 430 17.13 17.93 -21.84
C ALA A 430 18.41 17.18 -21.45
N ALA A 431 19.57 17.87 -21.43
CA ALA A 431 20.83 17.29 -21.01
C ALA A 431 20.79 16.85 -19.52
N ILE A 432 20.22 17.68 -18.65
CA ILE A 432 20.03 17.37 -17.23
C ILE A 432 19.07 16.18 -17.06
N LEU A 433 17.97 16.17 -17.81
CA LEU A 433 17.01 15.07 -17.77
C LEU A 433 17.66 13.73 -18.13
N LYS A 434 18.55 13.73 -19.15
CA LYS A 434 19.30 12.53 -19.52
C LYS A 434 20.21 12.03 -18.40
N VAL A 435 20.97 12.91 -17.73
CA VAL A 435 21.80 12.55 -16.56
C VAL A 435 20.94 11.91 -15.47
N ARG A 436 19.80 12.51 -15.15
CA ARG A 436 18.86 12.00 -14.14
C ARG A 436 18.25 10.65 -14.52
N GLN A 437 17.87 10.46 -15.77
CA GLN A 437 17.32 9.19 -16.27
C GLN A 437 18.33 8.06 -16.16
N LEU A 438 19.56 8.27 -16.62
CA LEU A 438 20.64 7.28 -16.53
C LEU A 438 21.00 6.98 -15.06
N GLY A 439 21.15 8.02 -14.24
CA GLY A 439 21.43 7.88 -12.82
C GLY A 439 20.31 7.14 -12.06
N LYS A 440 19.04 7.37 -12.44
CA LYS A 440 17.90 6.63 -11.87
C LYS A 440 17.99 5.14 -12.21
N ILE A 441 18.33 4.79 -13.46
CA ILE A 441 18.49 3.39 -13.86
C ILE A 441 19.59 2.73 -13.01
N GLN A 442 20.73 3.36 -12.88
CA GLN A 442 21.84 2.84 -12.11
C GLN A 442 21.52 2.71 -10.62
N ASN A 443 21.08 3.81 -9.98
CA ASN A 443 20.88 3.88 -8.53
C ASN A 443 19.62 3.14 -8.05
N THR A 444 18.57 3.09 -8.88
CA THR A 444 17.30 2.46 -8.48
C THR A 444 17.29 0.97 -8.75
N TYR A 445 17.99 0.51 -9.78
CA TYR A 445 17.95 -0.89 -10.19
C TYR A 445 19.28 -1.61 -9.96
N ILE A 446 20.37 -1.20 -10.60
CA ILE A 446 21.64 -1.94 -10.51
C ILE A 446 22.19 -1.92 -9.10
N SER A 447 22.33 -0.75 -8.50
CA SER A 447 22.91 -0.59 -7.16
C SER A 447 22.05 -1.20 -6.05
N LYS A 448 20.73 -1.42 -6.31
CA LYS A 448 19.86 -2.10 -5.35
C LYS A 448 19.75 -3.60 -5.58
N ILE A 449 19.82 -4.06 -6.82
CA ILE A 449 19.66 -5.48 -7.14
C ILE A 449 20.92 -6.26 -6.76
N LEU A 450 22.13 -5.75 -7.11
CA LEU A 450 23.36 -6.48 -6.91
C LEU A 450 23.65 -6.91 -5.45
N PRO A 451 23.51 -6.02 -4.44
CA PRO A 451 23.73 -6.40 -3.04
C PRO A 451 22.69 -7.39 -2.49
N GLU A 452 21.51 -7.43 -3.12
CA GLU A 452 20.36 -8.20 -2.64
C GLU A 452 20.19 -9.54 -3.39
N LEU A 453 21.14 -9.88 -4.27
CA LEU A 453 21.13 -11.19 -4.93
C LEU A 453 21.44 -12.28 -3.92
N ASP A 454 20.59 -13.29 -3.89
CA ASP A 454 20.85 -14.49 -3.11
C ASP A 454 21.98 -15.33 -3.73
N ARG A 455 22.51 -16.29 -2.97
CA ARG A 455 23.65 -17.16 -3.40
C ARG A 455 23.39 -17.90 -4.70
N ASP A 456 22.11 -18.14 -5.05
CA ASP A 456 21.68 -18.78 -6.30
C ASP A 456 21.57 -17.82 -7.50
N GLY A 457 22.00 -16.56 -7.34
CA GLY A 457 21.95 -15.53 -8.39
C GLY A 457 20.54 -15.02 -8.70
N ARG A 458 19.60 -15.19 -7.78
CA ARG A 458 18.22 -14.73 -7.93
C ARG A 458 17.91 -13.59 -6.98
N ILE A 459 17.05 -12.68 -7.43
CA ILE A 459 16.46 -11.66 -6.56
C ILE A 459 15.07 -12.06 -6.17
N ARG A 460 14.74 -11.89 -4.90
CA ARG A 460 13.43 -12.17 -4.32
C ARG A 460 12.75 -10.89 -3.86
N THR A 461 11.47 -10.80 -4.18
CA THR A 461 10.60 -9.67 -3.81
C THR A 461 9.36 -10.23 -3.11
N ASN A 462 8.67 -9.42 -2.35
CA ASN A 462 7.37 -9.79 -1.80
C ASN A 462 6.25 -9.27 -2.70
N PHE A 463 5.30 -10.11 -3.05
CA PHE A 463 4.08 -9.74 -3.74
C PHE A 463 2.90 -9.73 -2.76
N ASN A 464 2.11 -8.67 -2.77
CA ASN A 464 1.03 -8.47 -1.81
C ASN A 464 -0.31 -8.34 -2.53
N LEU A 465 -1.31 -9.10 -2.07
CA LEU A 465 -2.69 -9.07 -2.58
C LEU A 465 -3.61 -8.10 -1.85
N ILE A 466 -3.19 -7.62 -0.67
CA ILE A 466 -4.05 -6.91 0.29
C ILE A 466 -3.65 -5.45 0.56
N PHE A 467 -2.64 -4.93 -0.14
CA PHE A 467 -2.19 -3.53 0.05
C PHE A 467 -2.77 -2.56 -0.98
N THR A 468 -3.67 -3.02 -1.82
CA THR A 468 -4.42 -2.17 -2.74
C THR A 468 -5.91 -2.40 -2.57
N THR A 469 -6.68 -1.33 -2.56
CA THR A 469 -8.14 -1.41 -2.42
C THR A 469 -8.86 -1.93 -3.68
N SER A 470 -8.15 -2.04 -4.80
CA SER A 470 -8.67 -2.58 -6.06
C SER A 470 -8.36 -4.07 -6.26
N GLY A 471 -7.61 -4.72 -5.35
CA GLY A 471 -7.16 -6.10 -5.51
C GLY A 471 -5.98 -6.28 -6.47
N ARG A 472 -5.38 -5.21 -6.98
CA ARG A 472 -4.13 -5.31 -7.75
C ARG A 472 -2.99 -5.79 -6.87
N LEU A 473 -2.10 -6.60 -7.43
CA LEU A 473 -0.83 -6.93 -6.80
C LEU A 473 -0.01 -5.66 -6.56
N SER A 474 0.60 -5.61 -5.41
CA SER A 474 1.72 -4.69 -5.13
C SER A 474 2.96 -5.50 -4.79
N SER A 475 4.14 -4.90 -4.92
CA SER A 475 5.39 -5.53 -4.51
C SER A 475 6.16 -4.65 -3.54
N SER A 476 6.86 -5.31 -2.62
CA SER A 476 7.64 -4.68 -1.54
C SER A 476 8.88 -5.51 -1.21
N GLY A 477 9.57 -5.15 -0.13
CA GLY A 477 10.77 -5.84 0.32
C GLY A 477 12.04 -5.19 -0.20
N LYS A 478 13.12 -5.94 -0.27
CA LYS A 478 14.44 -5.49 -0.69
C LYS A 478 14.45 -4.83 -2.08
N PHE A 479 13.62 -5.35 -2.97
CA PHE A 479 13.47 -4.85 -4.33
C PHE A 479 12.01 -4.88 -4.77
N ASN A 480 11.52 -3.79 -5.39
CA ASN A 480 10.19 -3.73 -5.96
C ASN A 480 10.21 -4.15 -7.44
N ALA A 481 9.88 -5.41 -7.72
CA ALA A 481 9.92 -5.99 -9.06
C ALA A 481 8.96 -5.30 -10.04
N GLN A 482 7.85 -4.72 -9.57
CA GLN A 482 6.88 -4.02 -10.42
C GLN A 482 7.35 -2.64 -10.89
N GLN A 483 8.47 -2.14 -10.35
CA GLN A 483 9.10 -0.90 -10.80
C GLN A 483 10.14 -1.10 -11.92
N ILE A 484 10.41 -2.34 -12.34
CA ILE A 484 11.30 -2.61 -13.49
C ILE A 484 10.76 -1.88 -14.72
N PRO A 485 11.57 -1.02 -15.37
CA PRO A 485 11.11 -0.22 -16.51
C PRO A 485 10.71 -1.12 -17.68
N ARG A 486 9.50 -0.89 -18.20
CA ARG A 486 8.94 -1.70 -19.29
C ARG A 486 9.83 -1.71 -20.54
N ASP A 487 10.35 -0.55 -20.92
CA ASP A 487 11.02 -0.33 -22.19
C ASP A 487 12.54 -0.10 -22.04
N ASN A 488 13.13 -0.52 -20.90
CA ASN A 488 14.56 -0.37 -20.69
C ASN A 488 15.30 -1.69 -21.00
N PRO A 489 16.02 -1.77 -22.13
CA PRO A 489 16.70 -2.98 -22.55
C PRO A 489 17.91 -3.33 -21.66
N ILE A 490 18.51 -2.35 -20.99
CA ILE A 490 19.68 -2.55 -20.11
C ILE A 490 19.29 -3.43 -18.94
N ILE A 491 18.25 -3.05 -18.20
CA ILE A 491 17.80 -3.80 -17.01
C ILE A 491 17.13 -5.11 -17.41
N LYS A 492 16.24 -5.08 -18.42
CA LYS A 492 15.62 -6.33 -18.90
C LYS A 492 16.62 -7.33 -19.46
N GLY A 493 17.69 -6.85 -20.11
CA GLY A 493 18.77 -7.69 -20.60
C GLY A 493 19.54 -8.42 -19.52
N CYS A 494 19.48 -7.95 -18.26
CA CYS A 494 20.11 -8.60 -17.12
C CYS A 494 19.28 -9.78 -16.58
N ILE A 495 17.98 -9.85 -16.87
CA ILE A 495 17.13 -11.00 -16.54
C ILE A 495 17.41 -12.10 -17.55
N LYS A 496 17.95 -13.22 -17.08
CA LYS A 496 18.40 -14.31 -17.95
C LYS A 496 17.96 -15.66 -17.39
N ALA A 497 17.25 -16.43 -18.21
CA ALA A 497 16.88 -17.79 -17.83
C ALA A 497 18.12 -18.63 -17.54
N PRO A 498 18.08 -19.55 -16.55
CA PRO A 498 19.12 -20.55 -16.34
C PRO A 498 19.31 -21.43 -17.58
N ALA A 499 20.44 -22.14 -17.64
CA ALA A 499 20.71 -23.08 -18.73
C ALA A 499 19.59 -24.13 -18.85
N GLY A 500 19.11 -24.36 -20.05
CA GLY A 500 18.00 -25.30 -20.33
C GLY A 500 16.60 -24.71 -20.14
N TYR A 501 16.45 -23.48 -19.67
CA TYR A 501 15.18 -22.79 -19.45
C TYR A 501 14.98 -21.62 -20.42
N LYS A 502 13.73 -21.22 -20.56
CA LYS A 502 13.33 -20.00 -21.30
C LYS A 502 12.41 -19.15 -20.43
N ILE A 503 12.48 -17.82 -20.61
CA ILE A 503 11.51 -16.91 -20.02
C ILE A 503 10.34 -16.81 -20.99
N VAL A 504 9.12 -17.10 -20.50
CA VAL A 504 7.87 -16.88 -21.22
C VAL A 504 7.21 -15.65 -20.59
N SER A 505 6.83 -14.69 -21.43
CA SER A 505 6.12 -13.49 -20.99
C SER A 505 4.77 -13.42 -21.70
N GLN A 506 3.69 -13.34 -20.92
CA GLN A 506 2.34 -13.16 -21.42
C GLN A 506 1.79 -11.85 -20.86
N ASP A 507 1.16 -11.04 -21.71
CA ASP A 507 0.54 -9.78 -21.33
C ASP A 507 -0.88 -9.70 -21.91
N LEU A 508 -1.82 -9.21 -21.09
CA LEU A 508 -3.20 -9.00 -21.49
C LEU A 508 -3.32 -7.66 -22.22
N THR A 509 -3.52 -7.68 -23.52
CA THR A 509 -3.69 -6.47 -24.33
C THR A 509 -4.97 -5.73 -23.94
N THR A 510 -4.83 -4.48 -23.49
CA THR A 510 -5.98 -3.60 -23.18
C THR A 510 -7.00 -4.22 -22.20
N ALA A 511 -6.52 -4.95 -21.20
CA ALA A 511 -7.34 -5.73 -20.27
C ALA A 511 -8.50 -4.93 -19.64
N GLU A 512 -8.27 -3.70 -19.20
CA GLU A 512 -9.31 -2.88 -18.58
C GLU A 512 -10.47 -2.60 -19.54
N MET A 513 -10.19 -2.29 -20.81
CA MET A 513 -11.25 -2.09 -21.82
C MET A 513 -11.96 -3.39 -22.19
N TYR A 514 -11.25 -4.50 -22.22
CA TYR A 514 -11.84 -5.82 -22.42
C TYR A 514 -12.87 -6.13 -21.32
N TYR A 515 -12.47 -5.96 -20.05
CA TYR A 515 -13.38 -6.22 -18.93
C TYR A 515 -14.52 -5.19 -18.85
N ALA A 516 -14.29 -3.94 -19.24
CA ALA A 516 -15.38 -2.96 -19.38
C ALA A 516 -16.39 -3.38 -20.45
N ALA A 517 -15.92 -3.95 -21.57
CA ALA A 517 -16.81 -4.52 -22.59
C ALA A 517 -17.63 -5.71 -22.07
N VAL A 518 -17.02 -6.58 -21.27
CA VAL A 518 -17.69 -7.72 -20.61
C VAL A 518 -18.74 -7.24 -19.62
N LEU A 519 -18.35 -6.34 -18.69
CA LEU A 519 -19.22 -5.84 -17.61
C LEU A 519 -20.40 -5.03 -18.13
N SER A 520 -20.19 -4.24 -19.18
CA SER A 520 -21.25 -3.42 -19.80
C SER A 520 -22.17 -4.24 -20.73
N GLY A 521 -21.71 -5.39 -21.19
CA GLY A 521 -22.40 -6.19 -22.22
C GLY A 521 -22.52 -5.44 -23.58
N ASP A 522 -21.62 -4.49 -23.87
CA ASP A 522 -21.62 -3.73 -25.12
C ASP A 522 -21.06 -4.58 -26.27
N LYS A 523 -21.94 -5.07 -27.12
CA LYS A 523 -21.57 -5.96 -28.21
C LYS A 523 -20.66 -5.32 -29.24
N ASN A 524 -20.84 -4.01 -29.53
CA ASN A 524 -19.97 -3.31 -30.46
C ASN A 524 -18.54 -3.23 -29.90
N LEU A 525 -18.39 -3.00 -28.59
CA LEU A 525 -17.07 -2.98 -27.95
C LEU A 525 -16.47 -4.38 -27.86
N GLN A 526 -17.29 -5.43 -27.61
CA GLN A 526 -16.83 -6.83 -27.63
C GLN A 526 -16.35 -7.23 -29.03
N GLU A 527 -17.02 -6.79 -30.09
CA GLU A 527 -16.65 -7.05 -31.48
C GLU A 527 -15.26 -6.49 -31.82
N VAL A 528 -14.88 -5.34 -31.23
CA VAL A 528 -13.51 -4.78 -31.42
C VAL A 528 -12.44 -5.79 -31.01
N PHE A 529 -12.67 -6.55 -29.95
CA PHE A 529 -11.71 -7.56 -29.47
C PHE A 529 -11.72 -8.85 -30.30
N SER A 530 -12.85 -9.21 -30.89
CA SER A 530 -12.97 -10.41 -31.71
C SER A 530 -12.53 -10.21 -33.16
N SER A 531 -12.43 -8.96 -33.62
CA SER A 531 -12.06 -8.63 -35.01
C SER A 531 -10.57 -8.81 -35.34
N GLY A 532 -9.70 -8.92 -34.33
CA GLY A 532 -8.28 -9.26 -34.50
C GLY A 532 -7.37 -8.16 -35.06
N GLY A 533 -7.81 -6.92 -35.11
CA GLY A 533 -7.01 -5.77 -35.61
C GLY A 533 -6.37 -4.93 -34.49
N ASP A 534 -5.68 -3.84 -34.87
CA ASP A 534 -5.22 -2.85 -33.86
C ASP A 534 -6.42 -2.24 -33.16
N PHE A 535 -6.54 -2.47 -31.86
CA PHE A 535 -7.67 -2.07 -31.02
C PHE A 535 -8.09 -0.61 -31.22
N HIS A 536 -7.13 0.32 -31.17
CA HIS A 536 -7.42 1.75 -31.28
C HIS A 536 -7.78 2.17 -32.71
N SER A 537 -7.21 1.53 -33.72
CA SER A 537 -7.59 1.76 -35.13
C SER A 537 -9.00 1.23 -35.39
N THR A 538 -9.34 0.09 -34.87
CA THR A 538 -10.70 -0.49 -34.98
C THR A 538 -11.74 0.43 -34.34
N ILE A 539 -11.49 0.92 -33.11
CA ILE A 539 -12.38 1.87 -32.42
C ILE A 539 -12.49 3.16 -33.25
N ALA A 540 -11.38 3.75 -33.72
CA ALA A 540 -11.41 4.98 -34.51
C ALA A 540 -12.24 4.81 -35.79
N LYS A 541 -12.05 3.69 -36.49
CA LYS A 541 -12.84 3.36 -37.66
C LYS A 541 -14.33 3.28 -37.37
N MET A 542 -14.69 2.58 -36.28
CA MET A 542 -16.10 2.41 -35.88
C MET A 542 -16.75 3.69 -35.35
N VAL A 543 -16.03 4.52 -34.63
CA VAL A 543 -16.55 5.74 -33.98
C VAL A 543 -16.67 6.89 -35.00
N PHE A 544 -15.72 6.99 -35.91
CA PHE A 544 -15.65 8.10 -36.91
C PHE A 544 -16.07 7.66 -38.32
N ASP A 545 -16.58 6.45 -38.51
CA ASP A 545 -17.02 5.87 -39.77
C ASP A 545 -15.96 6.05 -40.90
N LEU A 546 -14.69 5.72 -40.60
CA LEU A 546 -13.58 5.97 -41.52
C LEU A 546 -13.63 5.05 -42.75
N PRO A 547 -13.50 5.62 -43.94
CA PRO A 547 -13.64 4.87 -45.20
C PRO A 547 -12.34 4.18 -45.64
N CYS A 548 -11.68 3.45 -44.74
CA CYS A 548 -10.43 2.77 -45.05
C CYS A 548 -10.33 1.43 -44.30
N ALA A 549 -9.38 0.57 -44.62
CA ALA A 549 -9.07 -0.63 -43.87
C ALA A 549 -8.48 -0.26 -42.48
N VAL A 550 -8.64 -1.14 -41.49
CA VAL A 550 -8.16 -0.88 -40.11
C VAL A 550 -6.65 -0.62 -40.07
N GLU A 551 -5.89 -1.33 -40.91
CA GLU A 551 -4.44 -1.24 -41.03
C GLU A 551 -3.97 0.14 -41.50
N ASP A 552 -4.81 0.82 -42.31
CA ASP A 552 -4.54 2.14 -42.87
C ASP A 552 -4.86 3.30 -41.92
N VAL A 553 -5.67 3.08 -40.89
CA VAL A 553 -6.14 4.13 -39.97
C VAL A 553 -4.98 4.88 -39.33
N LYS A 554 -3.97 4.15 -38.84
CA LYS A 554 -2.79 4.76 -38.21
C LYS A 554 -2.07 5.74 -39.13
N LYS A 555 -1.99 5.44 -40.43
CA LYS A 555 -1.28 6.26 -41.44
C LYS A 555 -2.15 7.40 -41.95
N LYS A 556 -3.43 7.14 -42.23
CA LYS A 556 -4.32 8.11 -42.89
C LYS A 556 -5.08 9.01 -41.93
N TYR A 557 -5.36 8.51 -40.71
CA TYR A 557 -6.22 9.17 -39.73
C TYR A 557 -5.59 9.14 -38.32
N GLY A 558 -4.30 9.47 -38.19
CA GLY A 558 -3.52 9.40 -36.97
C GLY A 558 -4.12 10.17 -35.78
N ALA A 559 -4.60 11.40 -36.03
CA ALA A 559 -5.24 12.23 -34.99
C ALA A 559 -6.53 11.59 -34.44
N MET A 560 -7.38 11.04 -35.32
CA MET A 560 -8.61 10.36 -34.92
C MET A 560 -8.32 9.07 -34.15
N ARG A 561 -7.29 8.31 -34.54
CA ARG A 561 -6.82 7.17 -33.80
C ARG A 561 -6.30 7.56 -32.40
N GLN A 562 -5.59 8.68 -32.27
CA GLN A 562 -5.12 9.19 -30.97
C GLN A 562 -6.29 9.70 -30.14
N SER A 563 -7.32 10.32 -30.73
CA SER A 563 -8.55 10.68 -30.02
C SER A 563 -9.25 9.44 -29.49
N ALA A 564 -9.46 8.42 -30.32
CA ALA A 564 -10.07 7.16 -29.90
C ALA A 564 -9.25 6.49 -28.77
N LYS A 565 -7.92 6.51 -28.85
CA LYS A 565 -7.02 6.02 -27.81
C LYS A 565 -7.15 6.80 -26.52
N ALA A 566 -7.13 8.13 -26.57
CA ALA A 566 -7.24 9.02 -25.42
C ALA A 566 -8.59 8.85 -24.72
N ILE A 567 -9.67 8.73 -25.49
CA ILE A 567 -11.01 8.47 -24.96
C ILE A 567 -11.06 7.09 -24.29
N SER A 568 -10.65 6.03 -25.00
CA SER A 568 -10.71 4.65 -24.48
C SER A 568 -9.93 4.48 -23.15
N PHE A 569 -8.73 5.05 -23.05
CA PHE A 569 -7.97 5.01 -21.80
C PHE A 569 -8.53 5.95 -20.74
N GLY A 570 -9.07 7.10 -21.15
CA GLY A 570 -9.54 8.12 -20.22
C GLY A 570 -10.93 7.86 -19.64
N ILE A 571 -11.76 7.07 -20.32
CA ILE A 571 -13.18 6.95 -20.03
C ILE A 571 -13.45 6.32 -18.65
N LEU A 572 -12.70 5.27 -18.32
CA LEU A 572 -12.80 4.57 -17.02
C LEU A 572 -12.27 5.42 -15.86
N TYR A 573 -11.38 6.37 -16.18
CA TYR A 573 -10.79 7.32 -15.21
C TYR A 573 -11.54 8.66 -15.19
N GLY A 574 -12.65 8.78 -15.93
CA GLY A 574 -13.49 9.97 -15.97
C GLY A 574 -12.83 11.18 -16.64
N SER A 575 -11.96 10.96 -17.61
CA SER A 575 -11.35 12.04 -18.40
C SER A 575 -12.40 12.79 -19.19
N GLY A 576 -12.47 14.12 -19.05
CA GLY A 576 -13.32 14.99 -19.85
C GLY A 576 -12.63 15.49 -21.12
N ALA A 577 -13.37 16.29 -21.92
CA ALA A 577 -12.92 16.82 -23.21
C ALA A 577 -11.60 17.60 -23.14
N ASN A 578 -11.36 18.37 -22.07
CA ASN A 578 -10.09 19.09 -21.86
C ASN A 578 -8.88 18.15 -21.82
N LYS A 579 -9.00 17.04 -21.07
CA LYS A 579 -7.90 16.07 -20.96
C LYS A 579 -7.67 15.31 -22.27
N VAL A 580 -8.75 14.95 -22.97
CA VAL A 580 -8.65 14.31 -24.30
C VAL A 580 -7.97 15.26 -25.28
N SER A 581 -8.40 16.52 -25.37
CA SER A 581 -7.79 17.57 -26.21
C SER A 581 -6.29 17.68 -25.95
N GLN A 582 -5.87 17.88 -24.69
CA GLN A 582 -4.45 17.97 -24.32
C GLN A 582 -3.65 16.71 -24.68
N THR A 583 -4.24 15.52 -24.47
CA THR A 583 -3.56 14.25 -24.76
C THR A 583 -3.36 14.06 -26.27
N VAL A 584 -4.36 14.43 -27.05
CA VAL A 584 -4.27 14.32 -28.52
C VAL A 584 -3.30 15.38 -29.08
N SER A 585 -3.38 16.64 -28.63
CA SER A 585 -2.45 17.71 -29.06
C SER A 585 -0.99 17.31 -28.75
N LYS A 586 -0.72 16.80 -27.55
CA LYS A 586 0.64 16.33 -27.21
C LYS A 586 1.11 15.16 -28.07
N ALA A 587 0.21 14.26 -28.44
CA ALA A 587 0.56 13.06 -29.21
C ALA A 587 0.74 13.33 -30.71
N THR A 588 0.05 14.35 -31.27
CA THR A 588 0.09 14.70 -32.70
C THR A 588 1.00 15.86 -32.99
N GLY A 589 1.35 16.68 -32.01
CA GLY A 589 2.05 17.96 -32.19
C GLY A 589 1.18 19.07 -32.78
N GLU A 590 -0.13 18.84 -32.90
CA GLU A 590 -1.08 19.80 -33.48
C GLU A 590 -2.11 20.21 -32.41
N ASP A 591 -2.62 21.44 -32.49
CA ASP A 591 -3.71 21.88 -31.63
C ASP A 591 -4.99 21.07 -31.90
N TYR A 592 -5.52 20.45 -30.85
CA TYR A 592 -6.75 19.66 -30.88
C TYR A 592 -7.83 20.32 -30.06
N PRO A 593 -8.78 21.06 -30.64
CA PRO A 593 -9.76 21.87 -29.90
C PRO A 593 -10.62 21.06 -28.92
N VAL A 594 -10.93 21.65 -27.77
CA VAL A 594 -11.75 21.01 -26.73
C VAL A 594 -13.15 20.65 -27.24
N ASP A 595 -13.74 21.49 -28.12
CA ASP A 595 -15.06 21.22 -28.69
C ASP A 595 -15.05 20.01 -29.63
N ARG A 596 -13.96 19.82 -30.38
CA ARG A 596 -13.77 18.61 -31.18
C ARG A 596 -13.63 17.38 -30.29
N ALA A 597 -12.84 17.45 -29.22
CA ALA A 597 -12.72 16.37 -28.28
C ALA A 597 -14.07 16.02 -27.62
N ARG A 598 -14.93 17.03 -27.38
CA ARG A 598 -16.28 16.83 -26.83
C ARG A 598 -17.18 16.08 -27.81
N ASP A 599 -17.12 16.41 -29.09
CA ASP A 599 -17.89 15.74 -30.14
C ASP A 599 -17.40 14.32 -30.40
N ASP A 600 -16.09 14.10 -30.34
CA ASP A 600 -15.51 12.74 -30.36
C ASP A 600 -16.01 11.85 -29.22
N ILE A 601 -16.07 12.40 -27.99
CA ILE A 601 -16.61 11.67 -26.83
C ILE A 601 -18.09 11.34 -27.06
N LYS A 602 -18.88 12.24 -27.60
CA LYS A 602 -20.30 11.97 -27.94
C LYS A 602 -20.41 10.86 -29.01
N SER A 603 -19.60 10.89 -30.04
CA SER A 603 -19.56 9.88 -31.09
C SER A 603 -19.16 8.51 -30.53
N TYR A 604 -18.16 8.50 -29.65
CA TYR A 604 -17.72 7.31 -28.94
C TYR A 604 -18.88 6.65 -28.16
N PHE A 605 -19.58 7.43 -27.36
CA PHE A 605 -20.70 6.91 -26.56
C PHE A 605 -21.98 6.62 -27.38
N LYS A 606 -22.15 7.27 -28.52
CA LYS A 606 -23.21 6.89 -29.45
C LYS A 606 -22.96 5.48 -30.02
N LYS A 607 -21.71 5.14 -30.30
CA LYS A 607 -21.32 3.83 -30.81
C LYS A 607 -21.35 2.76 -29.69
N PHE A 608 -20.87 3.11 -28.50
CA PHE A 608 -20.80 2.22 -27.33
C PHE A 608 -21.83 2.64 -26.27
N SER A 609 -23.10 2.60 -26.66
CA SER A 609 -24.20 3.12 -25.83
C SER A 609 -24.46 2.29 -24.56
N LYS A 610 -24.21 0.97 -24.61
CA LYS A 610 -24.34 0.13 -23.42
C LYS A 610 -23.22 0.37 -22.41
N LEU A 611 -21.99 0.64 -22.88
CA LEU A 611 -20.91 1.08 -22.00
C LEU A 611 -21.30 2.39 -21.29
N LYS A 612 -21.83 3.37 -22.02
CA LYS A 612 -22.29 4.63 -21.42
C LYS A 612 -23.35 4.40 -20.33
N ASN A 613 -24.36 3.60 -20.66
CA ASN A 613 -25.44 3.28 -19.70
C ASN A 613 -24.91 2.57 -18.46
N TRP A 614 -23.97 1.64 -18.62
CA TRP A 614 -23.32 0.95 -17.52
C TRP A 614 -22.55 1.93 -16.62
N LEU A 615 -21.74 2.82 -17.21
CA LEU A 615 -21.00 3.84 -16.46
C LEU A 615 -21.94 4.76 -15.65
N ASP A 616 -23.03 5.23 -16.27
CA ASP A 616 -24.01 6.10 -15.61
C ASP A 616 -24.74 5.37 -14.47
N THR A 617 -25.12 4.11 -14.68
CA THR A 617 -25.77 3.27 -13.67
C THR A 617 -24.83 3.01 -12.48
N ARG A 618 -23.55 2.68 -12.75
CA ARG A 618 -22.56 2.47 -11.68
C ARG A 618 -22.28 3.75 -10.90
N LYS A 619 -22.16 4.88 -11.62
CA LYS A 619 -22.03 6.20 -11.00
C LYS A 619 -23.17 6.48 -10.02
N ALA A 620 -24.41 6.36 -10.48
CA ALA A 620 -25.60 6.61 -9.65
C ALA A 620 -25.64 5.67 -8.42
N PHE A 621 -25.32 4.39 -8.61
CA PHE A 621 -25.27 3.42 -7.51
C PHE A 621 -24.22 3.81 -6.46
N ILE A 622 -23.01 4.20 -6.87
CA ILE A 622 -21.91 4.58 -5.98
C ILE A 622 -22.28 5.87 -5.23
N GLU A 623 -22.79 6.88 -5.93
CA GLU A 623 -23.23 8.16 -5.31
C GLU A 623 -24.30 7.95 -4.25
N GLN A 624 -25.21 7.01 -4.46
CA GLN A 624 -26.27 6.71 -3.52
C GLN A 624 -25.82 5.89 -2.33
N ASN A 625 -24.91 4.90 -2.54
CA ASN A 625 -24.65 3.86 -1.55
C ASN A 625 -23.30 4.02 -0.84
N GLY A 626 -22.32 4.73 -1.41
CA GLY A 626 -20.97 4.87 -0.84
C GLY A 626 -20.14 3.60 -0.91
N TYR A 627 -20.47 2.67 -1.80
CA TYR A 627 -19.68 1.46 -2.08
C TYR A 627 -20.02 0.88 -3.45
N THR A 628 -19.17 -0.06 -3.87
CA THR A 628 -19.46 -0.93 -5.02
C THR A 628 -18.96 -2.36 -4.76
N TYR A 629 -19.24 -3.28 -5.69
CA TYR A 629 -18.75 -4.66 -5.68
C TYR A 629 -18.02 -4.99 -6.97
N SER A 630 -16.90 -5.72 -6.86
CA SER A 630 -16.31 -6.37 -8.02
C SER A 630 -17.17 -7.53 -8.51
N PHE A 631 -16.86 -8.04 -9.69
CA PHE A 631 -17.55 -9.18 -10.29
C PHE A 631 -17.60 -10.42 -9.36
N PHE A 632 -16.49 -10.73 -8.71
CA PHE A 632 -16.39 -11.86 -7.78
C PHE A 632 -16.91 -11.55 -6.36
N GLY A 633 -17.32 -10.30 -6.07
CA GLY A 633 -17.97 -9.95 -4.82
C GLY A 633 -17.09 -9.23 -3.80
N ARG A 634 -15.86 -8.78 -4.16
CA ARG A 634 -15.11 -7.86 -3.30
C ARG A 634 -15.93 -6.59 -3.10
N LYS A 635 -16.12 -6.19 -1.87
CA LYS A 635 -16.70 -4.88 -1.56
C LYS A 635 -15.61 -3.81 -1.63
N ARG A 636 -15.89 -2.71 -2.30
CA ARG A 636 -15.08 -1.50 -2.30
C ARG A 636 -15.88 -0.37 -1.65
N ARG A 637 -15.48 0.07 -0.47
CA ARG A 637 -16.06 1.18 0.26
C ARG A 637 -15.57 2.51 -0.28
N LEU A 638 -16.48 3.47 -0.41
CA LEU A 638 -16.24 4.76 -1.04
C LEU A 638 -16.93 5.87 -0.23
N PRO A 639 -16.62 6.00 1.07
CA PRO A 639 -17.34 6.95 1.94
C PRO A 639 -17.15 8.40 1.53
N ASN A 640 -16.09 8.73 0.78
CA ASN A 640 -15.81 10.09 0.34
C ASN A 640 -16.74 10.59 -0.77
N VAL A 641 -17.61 9.76 -1.33
CA VAL A 641 -18.69 10.23 -2.21
C VAL A 641 -19.64 11.18 -1.47
N PHE A 642 -19.67 11.09 -0.14
CA PHE A 642 -20.47 11.97 0.73
C PHE A 642 -19.70 13.19 1.23
N SER A 643 -18.50 13.47 0.69
CA SER A 643 -17.72 14.65 1.03
C SER A 643 -18.43 15.93 0.63
N SER A 644 -18.31 16.98 1.46
CA SER A 644 -18.75 18.33 1.11
C SER A 644 -17.92 18.96 -0.02
N ASP A 645 -16.71 18.46 -0.27
CA ASP A 645 -15.89 18.84 -1.41
C ASP A 645 -16.28 18.03 -2.64
N LYS A 646 -16.84 18.73 -3.64
CA LYS A 646 -17.30 18.12 -4.91
C LYS A 646 -16.15 17.45 -5.69
N GLY A 647 -14.92 17.97 -5.57
CA GLY A 647 -13.74 17.39 -6.23
C GLY A 647 -13.38 16.04 -5.64
N ILE A 648 -13.36 15.95 -4.30
CA ILE A 648 -13.14 14.70 -3.55
C ILE A 648 -14.25 13.69 -3.89
N ALA A 649 -15.52 14.10 -3.80
CA ALA A 649 -16.65 13.22 -4.10
C ALA A 649 -16.59 12.68 -5.54
N ALA A 650 -16.33 13.53 -6.52
CA ALA A 650 -16.22 13.12 -7.93
C ALA A 650 -15.02 12.22 -8.17
N HIS A 651 -13.89 12.44 -7.49
CA HIS A 651 -12.72 11.55 -7.56
C HIS A 651 -13.05 10.16 -7.03
N GLU A 652 -13.74 10.08 -5.90
CA GLU A 652 -14.12 8.83 -5.25
C GLU A 652 -15.09 8.01 -6.12
N VAL A 653 -16.06 8.65 -6.79
CA VAL A 653 -16.95 7.99 -7.75
C VAL A 653 -16.17 7.35 -8.90
N ARG A 654 -15.23 8.11 -9.49
CA ARG A 654 -14.37 7.58 -10.57
C ARG A 654 -13.52 6.40 -10.10
N SER A 655 -12.98 6.51 -8.90
CA SER A 655 -12.20 5.45 -8.25
C SER A 655 -13.01 4.16 -8.09
N GLY A 656 -14.29 4.31 -7.71
CA GLY A 656 -15.22 3.17 -7.55
C GLY A 656 -15.53 2.46 -8.85
N ILE A 657 -15.86 3.20 -9.91
CA ILE A 657 -16.13 2.62 -11.24
C ILE A 657 -14.89 1.87 -11.75
N ASN A 658 -13.72 2.50 -11.61
CA ASN A 658 -12.47 1.92 -12.05
C ASN A 658 -12.10 0.65 -11.23
N ALA A 659 -12.42 0.64 -9.92
CA ALA A 659 -12.17 -0.51 -9.06
C ALA A 659 -12.92 -1.77 -9.52
N GLU A 660 -14.15 -1.66 -10.07
CA GLU A 660 -14.88 -2.83 -10.60
C GLU A 660 -14.14 -3.49 -11.76
N VAL A 661 -13.62 -2.68 -12.68
CA VAL A 661 -12.86 -3.16 -13.85
C VAL A 661 -11.49 -3.70 -13.44
N GLN A 662 -10.77 -2.95 -12.60
CA GLN A 662 -9.43 -3.33 -12.16
C GLN A 662 -9.42 -4.58 -11.31
N SER A 663 -10.40 -4.73 -10.40
CA SER A 663 -10.52 -5.91 -9.57
C SER A 663 -10.77 -7.17 -10.42
N LEU A 664 -11.68 -7.07 -11.40
CA LEU A 664 -11.95 -8.20 -12.30
C LEU A 664 -10.69 -8.57 -13.10
N ALA A 665 -10.00 -7.59 -13.66
CA ALA A 665 -8.76 -7.81 -14.41
C ALA A 665 -7.68 -8.49 -13.54
N SER A 666 -7.51 -8.01 -12.31
CA SER A 666 -6.54 -8.59 -11.36
C SER A 666 -6.89 -10.01 -10.96
N ASP A 667 -8.15 -10.25 -10.59
CA ASP A 667 -8.59 -11.56 -10.13
C ASP A 667 -8.48 -12.61 -11.24
N VAL A 668 -8.91 -12.28 -12.47
CA VAL A 668 -8.80 -13.21 -13.62
C VAL A 668 -7.33 -13.47 -13.98
N ASN A 669 -6.48 -12.44 -13.95
CA ASN A 669 -5.05 -12.61 -14.21
C ASN A 669 -4.38 -13.52 -13.15
N LEU A 670 -4.72 -13.35 -11.88
CA LEU A 670 -4.20 -14.18 -10.80
C LEU A 670 -4.68 -15.62 -10.91
N LEU A 671 -5.99 -15.83 -11.16
CA LEU A 671 -6.57 -17.16 -11.37
C LEU A 671 -5.95 -17.85 -12.59
N GLY A 672 -5.71 -17.13 -13.68
CA GLY A 672 -5.01 -17.64 -14.85
C GLY A 672 -3.57 -18.03 -14.56
N ALA A 673 -2.84 -17.22 -13.80
CA ALA A 673 -1.46 -17.51 -13.40
C ALA A 673 -1.37 -18.75 -12.49
N MET A 674 -2.26 -18.87 -11.51
CA MET A 674 -2.34 -20.07 -10.65
C MET A 674 -2.59 -21.32 -11.48
N ARG A 675 -3.58 -21.27 -12.39
CA ARG A 675 -3.90 -22.42 -13.25
C ARG A 675 -2.73 -22.81 -14.18
N THR A 676 -1.99 -21.83 -14.71
CA THR A 676 -0.80 -22.09 -15.53
C THR A 676 0.34 -22.73 -14.73
N ALA A 677 0.42 -22.46 -13.43
CA ALA A 677 1.42 -23.08 -12.57
C ALA A 677 1.09 -24.53 -12.21
N ASP A 678 -0.21 -24.89 -12.20
CA ASP A 678 -0.68 -26.26 -11.94
C ASP A 678 -0.50 -27.17 -13.16
N GLU A 679 -0.51 -26.61 -14.39
CA GLU A 679 -0.24 -27.32 -15.66
C GLU A 679 1.25 -27.46 -15.96
#